data_61029b18ffcd86ccfdc59a582b24081e
#
_entry.id   61029b18ffcd86ccfdc59a582b24081e
#
_cell.length_a   1.000
_cell.length_b   1.000
_cell.length_c   1.000
_cell.angle_alpha   90.00
_cell.angle_beta   90.00
_cell.angle_gamma   90.00
#
_symmetry.space_group_name_H-M   'P 1'
#
loop_
_entity.id
_entity.type
_entity.pdbx_description
1 polymer ?
#
loop_
_entity_poly.entity_id
_entity_poly.type
_entity_poly.pdbx_seq_one_letter_code
_entity_poly.pdbx_strand_id
1 'polypeptide(L)'
;MQRVQSFSEINEESAPYAGGKGGTLARLYQKGYPVPDGFVLLTQAFNEDGLLPEVWEQIEKNVNRLRENNAKAFAVRSSALSEDSSETSFAGEFETVLGVQGEEEILEAIQTVWSSRVSERVKSYSELHGLEGMQEIAVVVQSLVDSKYAGVLFTVDPVSGRHTMLGNYVHGLGDKLVSGEADALGFTFNRQDGSYQGPRDLEAFSGELYGTALRLEEDLGSPQDIEWAVADDRLYLLQSRPITTLNVHDPKKGYYNESLLGDYLWCGAGVGENLPGIMKPSTWSIWRIFFLEIQEWEVKGVPAVGNIAGRPYLNMSVALSVVSKIYGKKRGPKMLEPAFGKLPDATLHLLSLSYRDILGIIPGEFKWQRTISRLTKEIPGFIEANPGKCKALIEEIRKADTTTQLHMLWREEVKPLFTMNGFMLKTINEHYQAPWMRLAGELKKLVGKEEADLLMSTVGNTSEELESLGLMTGVSKISRGEMSREAYLEANGHRFPDEWHLHPPRPYEDPAWLEEQIELYEANPFDLDEIRERQKTRFEEAWGRFQEAYPGKAGKIRKQLDRFASLSVEREHIRSEITRSVSVVRELYLRAGELTGLGDDVFLLMYSELEEVFEGNDESLEYIPARRETDRRLRELPECPPVISGPFNPFTWARSPDRRTDVYDSSRQTIEDEESSTIRGNPGSGGVFEGTVRVINSLDEGHLLQKGEILVTSTTNIGWTPLFPLAAAVVTDIGMPLAHAAIVAREIGIPAVVGCGNATARLKTGDRVVVDGDQGVVRLLDAEA
;
A
#
# COMPACT_ATOMS: atom_id res chain seq x y z
N MET A 1 28.45 -36.53 12.79
CA MET A 1 27.29 -35.78 13.33
C MET A 1 26.39 -36.75 14.09
N GLN A 2 25.87 -36.38 15.25
CA GLN A 2 24.91 -37.17 16.00
C GLN A 2 23.58 -37.18 15.22
N ARG A 3 23.02 -38.39 14.97
CA ARG A 3 21.82 -38.53 14.09
C ARG A 3 20.50 -38.37 14.87
N VAL A 4 20.54 -38.43 16.19
CA VAL A 4 19.42 -38.14 17.08
C VAL A 4 19.84 -37.06 18.04
N GLN A 5 19.11 -35.94 18.06
CA GLN A 5 19.44 -34.75 18.86
C GLN A 5 18.20 -34.29 19.66
N SER A 6 18.39 -34.00 20.95
CA SER A 6 17.35 -33.30 21.73
C SER A 6 17.12 -31.89 21.23
N PHE A 7 15.97 -31.27 21.52
CA PHE A 7 15.68 -29.89 21.12
C PHE A 7 16.74 -28.90 21.61
N SER A 8 17.41 -29.17 22.72
CA SER A 8 18.49 -28.34 23.25
C SER A 8 19.82 -28.49 22.51
N GLU A 9 20.01 -29.59 21.74
CA GLU A 9 21.27 -29.87 21.02
C GLU A 9 21.25 -29.47 19.56
N ILE A 10 20.06 -29.24 18.98
CA ILE A 10 19.93 -28.80 17.57
C ILE A 10 20.53 -27.40 17.44
N ASN A 11 21.47 -27.26 16.51
CA ASN A 11 22.21 -26.04 16.21
C ASN A 11 22.11 -25.69 14.71
N GLU A 12 22.72 -24.59 14.28
CA GLU A 12 22.69 -24.11 12.88
C GLU A 12 23.18 -25.16 11.86
N GLU A 13 24.10 -26.05 12.25
CA GLU A 13 24.67 -27.08 11.39
C GLU A 13 23.71 -28.28 11.22
N SER A 14 22.93 -28.61 12.25
CA SER A 14 21.97 -29.74 12.24
C SER A 14 20.54 -29.34 11.89
N ALA A 15 20.16 -28.08 12.08
CA ALA A 15 18.82 -27.58 11.81
C ALA A 15 18.30 -27.87 10.38
N PRO A 16 19.10 -27.77 9.29
CA PRO A 16 18.67 -28.15 7.94
C PRO A 16 18.22 -29.60 7.80
N TYR A 17 18.68 -30.52 8.67
CA TYR A 17 18.33 -31.94 8.65
C TYR A 17 17.22 -32.31 9.63
N ALA A 18 16.74 -31.35 10.42
CA ALA A 18 15.67 -31.56 11.41
C ALA A 18 14.26 -31.41 10.83
N GLY A 19 14.14 -30.90 9.59
CA GLY A 19 12.90 -30.54 8.98
C GLY A 19 12.24 -29.28 9.58
N GLY A 20 11.21 -28.76 8.94
CA GLY A 20 10.56 -27.52 9.34
C GLY A 20 9.98 -27.55 10.76
N LYS A 21 9.19 -28.59 11.08
CA LYS A 21 8.58 -28.77 12.40
C LYS A 21 9.61 -28.99 13.51
N GLY A 22 10.56 -29.89 13.31
CA GLY A 22 11.59 -30.22 14.29
C GLY A 22 12.53 -29.04 14.56
N GLY A 23 12.96 -28.34 13.53
CA GLY A 23 13.79 -27.14 13.64
C GLY A 23 13.07 -25.99 14.36
N THR A 24 11.79 -25.75 14.05
CA THR A 24 10.99 -24.71 14.72
C THR A 24 10.77 -25.04 16.21
N LEU A 25 10.39 -26.28 16.55
CA LEU A 25 10.19 -26.69 17.95
C LEU A 25 11.49 -26.55 18.77
N ALA A 26 12.64 -26.97 18.21
CA ALA A 26 13.93 -26.84 18.87
C ALA A 26 14.30 -25.37 19.14
N ARG A 27 14.12 -24.49 18.14
CA ARG A 27 14.36 -23.04 18.27
C ARG A 27 13.47 -22.41 19.35
N LEU A 28 12.17 -22.76 19.39
CA LEU A 28 11.24 -22.27 20.40
C LEU A 28 11.59 -22.79 21.80
N TYR A 29 11.96 -24.08 21.91
CA TYR A 29 12.41 -24.67 23.17
C TYR A 29 13.63 -23.93 23.71
N GLN A 30 14.64 -23.68 22.87
CA GLN A 30 15.87 -22.96 23.25
C GLN A 30 15.62 -21.49 23.62
N LYS A 31 14.60 -20.85 23.02
CA LYS A 31 14.17 -19.50 23.41
C LYS A 31 13.34 -19.45 24.70
N GLY A 32 13.08 -20.61 25.33
CA GLY A 32 12.35 -20.71 26.60
C GLY A 32 10.83 -20.66 26.47
N TYR A 33 10.28 -20.92 25.31
CA TYR A 33 8.84 -21.14 25.15
C TYR A 33 8.42 -22.46 25.80
N PRO A 34 7.13 -22.57 26.23
CA PRO A 34 6.63 -23.77 26.91
C PRO A 34 6.39 -24.92 25.93
N VAL A 35 7.42 -25.33 25.22
CA VAL A 35 7.41 -26.50 24.32
C VAL A 35 7.65 -27.77 25.14
N PRO A 36 6.82 -28.82 25.02
CA PRO A 36 7.11 -30.10 25.64
C PRO A 36 8.45 -30.66 25.17
N ASP A 37 9.26 -31.18 26.10
CA ASP A 37 10.59 -31.70 25.77
C ASP A 37 10.52 -32.86 24.76
N GLY A 38 11.55 -32.95 23.91
CA GLY A 38 11.61 -33.92 22.83
C GLY A 38 12.98 -34.06 22.18
N PHE A 39 13.03 -34.83 21.12
CA PHE A 39 14.22 -35.01 20.29
C PHE A 39 13.82 -35.24 18.82
N VAL A 40 14.76 -35.06 17.92
CA VAL A 40 14.57 -35.22 16.47
C VAL A 40 15.53 -36.28 15.94
N LEU A 41 14.97 -37.25 15.20
CA LEU A 41 15.74 -38.11 14.33
C LEU A 41 15.96 -37.35 13.01
N LEU A 42 17.18 -36.92 12.79
CA LEU A 42 17.54 -36.17 11.59
C LEU A 42 17.37 -37.08 10.34
N THR A 43 17.21 -36.47 9.16
CA THR A 43 17.03 -37.22 7.91
C THR A 43 18.12 -38.27 7.70
N GLN A 44 19.33 -38.03 8.19
CA GLN A 44 20.49 -38.94 8.13
C GLN A 44 20.37 -40.16 9.06
N ALA A 45 19.32 -40.23 9.91
CA ALA A 45 19.04 -41.42 10.72
C ALA A 45 18.39 -42.55 9.89
N PHE A 46 18.02 -42.28 8.68
CA PHE A 46 17.31 -43.18 7.76
C PHE A 46 18.10 -43.42 6.46
N ASN A 47 17.87 -44.59 5.86
CA ASN A 47 18.30 -44.93 4.50
C ASN A 47 17.08 -45.40 3.67
N GLU A 48 17.30 -45.97 2.48
CA GLU A 48 16.22 -46.47 1.61
C GLU A 48 15.37 -47.58 2.28
N ASP A 49 15.95 -48.38 3.18
CA ASP A 49 15.33 -49.50 3.84
C ASP A 49 14.65 -49.13 5.19
N GLY A 50 14.87 -47.92 5.69
CA GLY A 50 14.28 -47.43 6.94
C GLY A 50 15.29 -46.89 7.95
N LEU A 51 14.92 -46.98 9.24
CA LEU A 51 15.76 -46.56 10.35
C LEU A 51 17.06 -47.37 10.41
N LEU A 52 18.19 -46.67 10.51
CA LEU A 52 19.50 -47.33 10.64
C LEU A 52 19.62 -48.03 11.99
N PRO A 53 20.04 -49.33 12.05
CA PRO A 53 20.09 -50.09 13.32
C PRO A 53 20.97 -49.44 14.41
N GLU A 54 22.05 -48.77 14.03
CA GLU A 54 22.97 -48.11 14.95
C GLU A 54 22.39 -46.88 15.63
N VAL A 55 21.21 -46.38 15.20
CA VAL A 55 20.57 -45.20 15.77
C VAL A 55 19.74 -45.52 16.99
N TRP A 56 19.34 -46.79 17.18
CA TRP A 56 18.46 -47.20 18.25
C TRP A 56 19.00 -46.87 19.65
N GLU A 57 20.27 -47.08 19.92
CA GLU A 57 20.88 -46.75 21.23
C GLU A 57 20.74 -45.24 21.55
N GLN A 58 20.83 -44.37 20.50
CA GLN A 58 20.64 -42.93 20.69
C GLN A 58 19.17 -42.58 20.97
N ILE A 59 18.21 -43.29 20.34
CA ILE A 59 16.78 -43.13 20.57
C ILE A 59 16.46 -43.54 22.02
N GLU A 60 16.88 -44.74 22.44
CA GLU A 60 16.67 -45.28 23.79
C GLU A 60 17.22 -44.32 24.86
N LYS A 61 18.41 -43.80 24.70
CA LYS A 61 18.99 -42.78 25.59
C LYS A 61 18.09 -41.56 25.74
N ASN A 62 17.55 -41.01 24.64
CA ASN A 62 16.68 -39.84 24.68
C ASN A 62 15.31 -40.16 25.26
N VAL A 63 14.73 -41.32 24.96
CA VAL A 63 13.48 -41.78 25.55
C VAL A 63 13.62 -41.91 27.08
N ASN A 64 14.71 -42.51 27.56
CA ASN A 64 14.96 -42.65 28.98
C ASN A 64 15.14 -41.29 29.67
N ARG A 65 15.85 -40.35 29.04
CA ARG A 65 15.95 -38.93 29.49
C ARG A 65 14.56 -38.30 29.66
N LEU A 66 13.66 -38.48 28.68
CA LEU A 66 12.31 -37.94 28.76
C LEU A 66 11.46 -38.61 29.84
N ARG A 67 11.62 -39.92 30.04
CA ARG A 67 10.96 -40.66 31.11
C ARG A 67 11.41 -40.21 32.49
N GLU A 68 12.71 -39.93 32.67
CA GLU A 68 13.26 -39.33 33.90
C GLU A 68 12.64 -37.95 34.17
N ASN A 69 12.26 -37.24 33.14
CA ASN A 69 11.55 -35.95 33.20
C ASN A 69 10.01 -36.10 33.24
N ASN A 70 9.51 -37.27 33.68
CA ASN A 70 8.09 -37.64 33.89
C ASN A 70 7.25 -37.80 32.60
N ALA A 71 7.84 -37.98 31.42
CA ALA A 71 7.08 -38.34 30.23
C ALA A 71 6.47 -39.74 30.38
N LYS A 72 5.12 -39.86 30.29
CA LYS A 72 4.40 -41.13 30.40
C LYS A 72 4.10 -41.76 29.04
N ALA A 73 3.96 -40.94 28.03
CA ALA A 73 3.70 -41.30 26.64
C ALA A 73 4.33 -40.30 25.70
N PHE A 74 4.42 -40.64 24.42
CA PHE A 74 5.07 -39.84 23.39
C PHE A 74 4.12 -39.58 22.20
N ALA A 75 4.35 -38.47 21.53
CA ALA A 75 3.84 -38.17 20.21
C ALA A 75 4.99 -38.29 19.19
N VAL A 76 4.78 -39.08 18.12
CA VAL A 76 5.74 -39.26 17.04
C VAL A 76 5.17 -38.59 15.82
N ARG A 77 5.90 -37.57 15.26
CA ARG A 77 5.42 -36.69 14.22
C ARG A 77 6.43 -36.61 13.07
N SER A 78 5.94 -36.45 11.86
CA SER A 78 6.76 -36.10 10.68
C SER A 78 7.33 -34.70 10.78
N SER A 79 8.47 -34.50 10.14
CA SER A 79 9.09 -33.19 9.96
C SER A 79 9.80 -33.18 8.60
N ALA A 80 9.06 -32.87 7.52
CA ALA A 80 9.63 -32.80 6.19
C ALA A 80 10.56 -31.59 6.02
N LEU A 81 11.58 -31.71 5.18
CA LEU A 81 12.49 -30.59 4.90
C LEU A 81 11.78 -29.45 4.16
N SER A 82 10.76 -29.79 3.37
CA SER A 82 9.92 -28.83 2.63
C SER A 82 8.64 -28.44 3.39
N GLU A 83 8.38 -29.04 4.57
CA GLU A 83 7.24 -28.70 5.43
C GLU A 83 7.49 -27.39 6.16
N ASP A 84 6.45 -26.54 6.27
CA ASP A 84 6.51 -25.25 6.95
C ASP A 84 7.41 -24.19 6.27
N SER A 85 7.66 -24.33 4.96
CA SER A 85 8.23 -23.23 4.18
C SER A 85 7.17 -22.14 3.92
N SER A 86 7.62 -20.92 3.64
CA SER A 86 6.72 -19.81 3.32
C SER A 86 5.90 -20.02 2.03
N GLU A 87 6.19 -21.07 1.24
CA GLU A 87 5.59 -21.31 -0.07
C GLU A 87 4.75 -22.58 -0.14
N THR A 88 5.03 -23.58 0.71
CA THR A 88 4.32 -24.86 0.72
C THR A 88 3.99 -25.30 2.13
N SER A 89 2.74 -25.74 2.35
CA SER A 89 2.27 -26.31 3.62
C SER A 89 1.70 -27.69 3.37
N PHE A 90 2.40 -28.74 3.83
CA PHE A 90 1.94 -30.13 3.80
C PHE A 90 1.01 -30.45 4.96
N ALA A 91 0.08 -29.55 5.29
CA ALA A 91 -0.82 -29.69 6.43
C ALA A 91 -1.67 -30.97 6.34
N GLY A 92 -1.44 -31.91 7.25
CA GLY A 92 -2.23 -33.16 7.37
C GLY A 92 -1.91 -34.23 6.33
N GLU A 93 -0.87 -34.06 5.50
CA GLU A 93 -0.50 -35.04 4.47
C GLU A 93 0.36 -36.20 5.04
N PHE A 94 1.07 -35.96 6.13
CA PHE A 94 1.93 -36.92 6.80
C PHE A 94 1.29 -37.48 8.07
N GLU A 95 1.69 -38.71 8.46
CA GLU A 95 1.17 -39.41 9.63
C GLU A 95 1.73 -38.85 10.96
N THR A 96 0.88 -38.92 11.98
CA THR A 96 1.23 -38.66 13.40
C THR A 96 0.71 -39.78 14.24
N VAL A 97 1.54 -40.31 15.15
CA VAL A 97 1.16 -41.37 16.08
C VAL A 97 1.24 -40.82 17.50
N LEU A 98 0.12 -40.89 18.24
CA LEU A 98 0.00 -40.38 19.61
C LEU A 98 -0.14 -41.51 20.64
N GLY A 99 0.26 -41.24 21.88
CA GLY A 99 0.04 -42.15 23.02
C GLY A 99 1.00 -43.35 23.10
N VAL A 100 2.10 -43.26 22.38
CA VAL A 100 3.12 -44.32 22.30
C VAL A 100 3.86 -44.44 23.65
N GLN A 101 4.01 -45.64 24.20
CA GLN A 101 4.61 -45.86 25.53
C GLN A 101 5.77 -46.85 25.52
N GLY A 102 5.59 -47.98 24.83
CA GLY A 102 6.58 -49.09 24.77
C GLY A 102 7.71 -48.82 23.78
N GLU A 103 8.84 -49.50 23.90
CA GLU A 103 9.98 -49.37 22.98
C GLU A 103 9.64 -49.89 21.60
N GLU A 104 8.93 -51.06 21.55
CA GLU A 104 8.47 -51.62 20.26
C GLU A 104 7.45 -50.68 19.58
N GLU A 105 6.52 -50.10 20.37
CA GLU A 105 5.54 -49.11 19.84
C GLU A 105 6.24 -47.84 19.31
N ILE A 106 7.29 -47.37 19.99
CA ILE A 106 8.07 -46.21 19.53
C ILE A 106 8.76 -46.51 18.20
N LEU A 107 9.36 -47.69 18.07
CA LEU A 107 10.00 -48.12 16.85
C LEU A 107 9.01 -48.22 15.67
N GLU A 108 7.85 -48.86 15.93
CA GLU A 108 6.77 -49.00 14.95
C GLU A 108 6.20 -47.64 14.54
N ALA A 109 5.99 -46.73 15.51
CA ALA A 109 5.53 -45.37 15.23
C ALA A 109 6.54 -44.56 14.38
N ILE A 110 7.84 -44.65 14.66
CA ILE A 110 8.89 -43.99 13.88
C ILE A 110 8.89 -44.53 12.44
N GLN A 111 8.77 -45.84 12.26
CA GLN A 111 8.70 -46.43 10.93
C GLN A 111 7.44 -46.03 10.16
N THR A 112 6.30 -46.03 10.85
CA THR A 112 5.01 -45.63 10.27
C THR A 112 5.08 -44.18 9.78
N VAL A 113 5.52 -43.25 10.62
CA VAL A 113 5.67 -41.84 10.31
C VAL A 113 6.68 -41.64 9.15
N TRP A 114 7.82 -42.29 9.19
CA TRP A 114 8.82 -42.18 8.12
C TRP A 114 8.32 -42.75 6.78
N SER A 115 7.55 -43.87 6.81
CA SER A 115 7.00 -44.49 5.61
C SER A 115 5.90 -43.64 4.98
N SER A 116 5.27 -42.74 5.70
CA SER A 116 4.20 -41.87 5.18
C SER A 116 4.66 -40.95 4.03
N ARG A 117 5.99 -40.69 3.91
CA ARG A 117 6.60 -39.89 2.85
C ARG A 117 6.33 -40.40 1.41
N VAL A 118 5.98 -41.67 1.26
CA VAL A 118 5.68 -42.31 -0.04
C VAL A 118 4.19 -42.56 -0.25
N SER A 119 3.33 -42.05 0.62
CA SER A 119 1.88 -42.17 0.52
C SER A 119 1.35 -41.54 -0.76
N GLU A 120 0.20 -42.02 -1.25
CA GLU A 120 -0.45 -41.43 -2.44
C GLU A 120 -0.83 -39.97 -2.24
N ARG A 121 -1.17 -39.55 -1.01
CA ARG A 121 -1.48 -38.17 -0.65
C ARG A 121 -0.27 -37.26 -0.86
N VAL A 122 0.89 -37.63 -0.32
CA VAL A 122 2.14 -36.87 -0.47
C VAL A 122 2.57 -36.80 -1.93
N LYS A 123 2.43 -37.87 -2.70
CA LYS A 123 2.73 -37.89 -4.15
C LYS A 123 1.85 -36.93 -4.94
N SER A 124 0.52 -37.00 -4.73
CA SER A 124 -0.44 -36.13 -5.41
C SER A 124 -0.19 -34.65 -5.08
N TYR A 125 0.15 -34.35 -3.83
CA TYR A 125 0.46 -32.97 -3.41
C TYR A 125 1.77 -32.48 -4.04
N SER A 126 2.81 -33.32 -4.06
CA SER A 126 4.11 -32.96 -4.67
C SER A 126 3.99 -32.70 -6.16
N GLU A 127 3.21 -33.51 -6.89
CA GLU A 127 2.93 -33.32 -8.32
C GLU A 127 2.18 -31.99 -8.60
N LEU A 128 1.18 -31.66 -7.77
CA LEU A 128 0.41 -30.43 -7.87
C LEU A 128 1.28 -29.15 -7.66
N HIS A 129 2.36 -29.24 -6.87
CA HIS A 129 3.22 -28.11 -6.54
C HIS A 129 4.58 -28.15 -7.27
N GLY A 130 4.76 -29.06 -8.25
CA GLY A 130 5.97 -29.14 -9.07
C GLY A 130 7.22 -29.55 -8.31
N LEU A 131 7.08 -30.28 -7.20
CA LEU A 131 8.19 -30.78 -6.41
C LEU A 131 8.61 -32.15 -6.95
N GLU A 132 9.74 -32.23 -7.64
CA GLU A 132 10.28 -33.46 -8.18
C GLU A 132 11.10 -34.23 -7.09
N GLY A 133 10.80 -35.50 -6.91
CA GLY A 133 11.57 -36.41 -6.08
C GLY A 133 10.88 -36.88 -4.79
N MET A 134 11.50 -37.89 -4.13
CA MET A 134 11.05 -38.37 -2.82
C MET A 134 11.38 -37.35 -1.74
N GLN A 135 10.37 -36.97 -0.92
CA GLN A 135 10.55 -36.02 0.16
C GLN A 135 11.40 -36.63 1.29
N GLU A 136 12.51 -35.99 1.66
CA GLU A 136 13.24 -36.34 2.84
C GLU A 136 12.52 -35.84 4.09
N ILE A 137 12.31 -36.70 5.07
CA ILE A 137 11.67 -36.34 6.35
C ILE A 137 12.54 -36.72 7.53
N ALA A 138 12.58 -35.86 8.52
CA ALA A 138 12.99 -36.14 9.87
C ALA A 138 11.80 -36.62 10.72
N VAL A 139 12.03 -37.19 11.86
CA VAL A 139 10.97 -37.66 12.77
C VAL A 139 11.15 -36.99 14.14
N VAL A 140 10.12 -36.32 14.63
CA VAL A 140 10.08 -35.71 15.98
C VAL A 140 9.43 -36.68 16.96
N VAL A 141 10.11 -36.95 18.08
CA VAL A 141 9.56 -37.66 19.23
C VAL A 141 9.47 -36.69 20.41
N GLN A 142 8.27 -36.40 20.85
CA GLN A 142 7.97 -35.39 21.86
C GLN A 142 7.15 -35.95 23.01
N SER A 143 7.36 -35.48 24.24
CA SER A 143 6.53 -35.84 25.37
C SER A 143 5.08 -35.48 25.12
N LEU A 144 4.16 -36.45 25.25
CA LEU A 144 2.72 -36.24 25.08
C LEU A 144 2.17 -35.43 26.25
N VAL A 145 1.49 -34.35 25.99
CA VAL A 145 0.75 -33.55 26.97
C VAL A 145 -0.64 -34.16 27.19
N ASP A 146 -0.92 -34.64 28.41
CA ASP A 146 -2.26 -35.09 28.80
C ASP A 146 -3.16 -33.88 29.03
N SER A 147 -3.68 -33.32 27.94
CA SER A 147 -4.32 -32.01 27.90
C SER A 147 -5.74 -32.00 28.44
N LYS A 148 -6.04 -30.98 29.25
CA LYS A 148 -7.41 -30.62 29.64
C LYS A 148 -8.11 -29.88 28.49
N TYR A 149 -7.39 -29.03 27.80
CA TYR A 149 -7.79 -28.30 26.58
C TYR A 149 -6.68 -28.40 25.55
N ALA A 150 -7.03 -28.60 24.30
CA ALA A 150 -6.10 -28.52 23.19
C ALA A 150 -6.78 -27.79 22.02
N GLY A 151 -6.03 -26.98 21.28
CA GLY A 151 -6.60 -26.15 20.24
C GLY A 151 -5.60 -25.63 19.23
N VAL A 152 -6.15 -24.90 18.28
CA VAL A 152 -5.40 -24.14 17.31
C VAL A 152 -5.70 -22.65 17.51
N LEU A 153 -4.73 -21.80 17.21
CA LEU A 153 -4.86 -20.34 17.22
C LEU A 153 -4.13 -19.75 16.02
N PHE A 154 -4.86 -19.08 15.18
CA PHE A 154 -4.32 -18.25 14.12
C PHE A 154 -4.10 -16.83 14.63
N THR A 155 -2.89 -16.30 14.51
CA THR A 155 -2.59 -14.94 14.99
C THR A 155 -3.21 -13.85 14.09
N VAL A 156 -3.68 -14.24 12.90
CA VAL A 156 -4.47 -13.43 11.96
C VAL A 156 -5.52 -14.37 11.36
N ASP A 157 -6.72 -13.90 11.06
CA ASP A 157 -7.74 -14.70 10.38
C ASP A 157 -7.21 -15.24 9.03
N PRO A 158 -7.03 -16.57 8.89
CA PRO A 158 -6.40 -17.17 7.72
C PRO A 158 -7.23 -17.07 6.44
N VAL A 159 -8.52 -16.73 6.54
CA VAL A 159 -9.44 -16.63 5.40
C VAL A 159 -9.58 -15.19 4.95
N SER A 160 -9.88 -14.28 5.88
CA SER A 160 -10.17 -12.87 5.56
C SER A 160 -8.95 -11.95 5.68
N GLY A 161 -7.87 -12.39 6.33
CA GLY A 161 -6.73 -11.54 6.68
C GLY A 161 -7.02 -10.52 7.79
N ARG A 162 -8.19 -10.59 8.43
CA ARG A 162 -8.54 -9.66 9.51
C ARG A 162 -7.54 -9.74 10.66
N HIS A 163 -7.22 -8.60 11.21
CA HIS A 163 -6.33 -8.44 12.37
C HIS A 163 -7.00 -8.87 13.68
N THR A 164 -7.64 -10.05 13.62
CA THR A 164 -8.29 -10.74 14.74
C THR A 164 -7.65 -12.10 14.88
N MET A 165 -7.23 -12.49 16.08
CA MET A 165 -6.80 -13.86 16.31
C MET A 165 -8.03 -14.74 16.41
N LEU A 166 -8.03 -15.85 15.70
CA LEU A 166 -9.11 -16.83 15.68
C LEU A 166 -8.59 -18.14 16.20
N GLY A 167 -9.30 -18.75 17.14
CA GLY A 167 -8.95 -20.05 17.64
C GLY A 167 -10.14 -20.98 17.80
N ASN A 168 -9.85 -22.26 17.75
CA ASN A 168 -10.78 -23.32 18.09
C ASN A 168 -10.10 -24.28 19.06
N TYR A 169 -10.86 -24.84 20.00
CA TYR A 169 -10.33 -25.80 20.93
C TYR A 169 -11.36 -26.89 21.28
N VAL A 170 -10.88 -27.98 21.83
CA VAL A 170 -11.66 -29.13 22.36
C VAL A 170 -11.22 -29.44 23.78
N HIS A 171 -12.06 -30.14 24.49
CA HIS A 171 -11.69 -30.78 25.78
C HIS A 171 -10.92 -32.07 25.50
N GLY A 172 -9.78 -32.25 26.16
CA GLY A 172 -8.90 -33.39 25.97
C GLY A 172 -7.86 -33.20 24.89
N LEU A 173 -7.45 -34.26 24.21
CA LEU A 173 -6.42 -34.28 23.18
C LEU A 173 -6.93 -33.61 21.90
N GLY A 174 -6.03 -32.91 21.22
CA GLY A 174 -6.34 -32.10 20.01
C GLY A 174 -6.40 -32.86 18.69
N ASP A 175 -6.16 -34.19 18.67
CA ASP A 175 -6.12 -35.01 17.47
C ASP A 175 -7.41 -34.94 16.64
N LYS A 176 -8.57 -35.05 17.34
CA LYS A 176 -9.90 -34.97 16.72
C LYS A 176 -10.26 -33.57 16.19
N LEU A 177 -9.63 -32.52 16.69
CA LEU A 177 -9.80 -31.16 16.19
C LEU A 177 -9.11 -31.00 14.83
N VAL A 178 -7.87 -31.51 14.72
CA VAL A 178 -7.07 -31.39 13.50
C VAL A 178 -7.64 -32.30 12.38
N SER A 179 -8.25 -33.44 12.73
CA SER A 179 -8.97 -34.29 11.75
C SER A 179 -10.36 -33.79 11.34
N GLY A 180 -10.90 -32.76 12.02
CA GLY A 180 -12.26 -32.25 11.76
C GLY A 180 -13.40 -33.13 12.30
N GLU A 181 -13.11 -34.07 13.22
CA GLU A 181 -14.06 -35.04 13.77
C GLU A 181 -14.75 -34.59 15.07
N ALA A 182 -14.31 -33.47 15.67
CA ALA A 182 -14.83 -32.96 16.93
C ALA A 182 -15.63 -31.66 16.78
N ASP A 183 -16.67 -31.53 17.61
CA ASP A 183 -17.38 -30.25 17.81
C ASP A 183 -16.47 -29.27 18.56
N ALA A 184 -15.81 -28.40 17.81
CA ALA A 184 -14.86 -27.44 18.33
C ALA A 184 -15.54 -26.17 18.87
N LEU A 185 -15.03 -25.65 19.97
CA LEU A 185 -15.48 -24.40 20.57
C LEU A 185 -14.63 -23.25 20.03
N GLY A 186 -15.26 -22.27 19.38
CA GLY A 186 -14.58 -21.11 18.81
C GLY A 186 -14.33 -19.99 19.82
N PHE A 187 -13.21 -19.30 19.66
CA PHE A 187 -12.89 -18.09 20.41
C PHE A 187 -12.11 -17.08 19.55
N THR A 188 -12.10 -15.82 19.98
CA THR A 188 -11.35 -14.76 19.29
C THR A 188 -10.66 -13.83 20.27
N PHE A 189 -9.58 -13.19 19.80
CA PHE A 189 -8.97 -12.04 20.47
C PHE A 189 -8.99 -10.83 19.54
N ASN A 190 -9.34 -9.69 20.10
CA ASN A 190 -9.02 -8.44 19.46
C ASN A 190 -7.50 -8.19 19.57
N ARG A 191 -6.84 -8.04 18.45
CA ARG A 191 -5.38 -7.92 18.40
C ARG A 191 -4.83 -6.62 19.00
N GLN A 192 -5.64 -5.55 19.05
CA GLN A 192 -5.21 -4.24 19.55
C GLN A 192 -5.17 -4.16 21.07
N ASP A 193 -6.11 -4.80 21.75
CA ASP A 193 -6.29 -4.68 23.20
C ASP A 193 -6.31 -6.02 23.95
N GLY A 194 -6.19 -7.14 23.24
CA GLY A 194 -6.20 -8.48 23.80
C GLY A 194 -7.57 -8.93 24.35
N SER A 195 -8.64 -8.18 24.06
CA SER A 195 -9.96 -8.56 24.55
C SER A 195 -10.41 -9.92 24.01
N TYR A 196 -10.77 -10.82 24.94
CA TYR A 196 -11.17 -12.17 24.65
C TYR A 196 -12.69 -12.28 24.45
N GLN A 197 -13.10 -13.03 23.45
CA GLN A 197 -14.48 -13.42 23.20
C GLN A 197 -14.53 -14.93 22.97
N GLY A 198 -15.16 -15.65 23.88
CA GLY A 198 -15.24 -17.11 23.81
C GLY A 198 -15.80 -17.73 25.08
N PRO A 199 -15.73 -19.08 25.18
CA PRO A 199 -16.19 -19.83 26.35
C PRO A 199 -15.42 -19.44 27.64
N ARG A 200 -16.12 -19.39 28.77
CA ARG A 200 -15.54 -18.96 30.07
C ARG A 200 -14.46 -19.86 30.63
N ASP A 201 -14.46 -21.13 30.30
CA ASP A 201 -13.49 -22.11 30.79
C ASP A 201 -12.09 -21.90 30.26
N LEU A 202 -11.93 -21.25 29.08
CA LEU A 202 -10.65 -20.86 28.53
C LEU A 202 -10.20 -19.44 29.00
N GLU A 203 -11.08 -18.63 29.60
CA GLU A 203 -10.79 -17.24 29.97
C GLU A 203 -9.57 -17.10 30.88
N ALA A 204 -9.35 -18.07 31.80
CA ALA A 204 -8.21 -18.06 32.71
C ALA A 204 -6.83 -18.11 32.00
N PHE A 205 -6.78 -18.69 30.80
CA PHE A 205 -5.55 -18.88 30.02
C PHE A 205 -5.45 -17.88 28.85
N SER A 206 -6.50 -17.12 28.62
CA SER A 206 -6.63 -16.23 27.45
C SER A 206 -5.50 -15.21 27.36
N GLY A 207 -5.13 -14.59 28.50
CA GLY A 207 -4.06 -13.58 28.56
C GLY A 207 -2.67 -14.16 28.25
N GLU A 208 -2.37 -15.35 28.75
CA GLU A 208 -1.10 -16.05 28.48
C GLU A 208 -1.01 -16.49 27.02
N LEU A 209 -2.11 -17.06 26.50
CA LEU A 209 -2.19 -17.51 25.10
C LEU A 209 -2.03 -16.34 24.12
N TYR A 210 -2.74 -15.23 24.36
CA TYR A 210 -2.62 -14.01 23.59
C TYR A 210 -1.19 -13.44 23.59
N GLY A 211 -0.60 -13.28 24.79
CA GLY A 211 0.76 -12.76 24.91
C GLY A 211 1.82 -13.66 24.28
N THR A 212 1.62 -14.99 24.34
CA THR A 212 2.51 -15.97 23.72
C THR A 212 2.40 -15.91 22.19
N ALA A 213 1.19 -15.79 21.66
CA ALA A 213 0.94 -15.69 20.23
C ALA A 213 1.60 -14.43 19.60
N LEU A 214 1.52 -13.28 20.28
CA LEU A 214 2.19 -12.04 19.81
C LEU A 214 3.71 -12.19 19.80
N ARG A 215 4.30 -12.74 20.87
CA ARG A 215 5.76 -12.96 20.93
C ARG A 215 6.24 -13.94 19.87
N LEU A 216 5.46 -15.01 19.60
CA LEU A 216 5.78 -15.97 18.52
C LEU A 216 5.82 -15.30 17.17
N GLU A 217 4.85 -14.44 16.88
CA GLU A 217 4.80 -13.73 15.61
C GLU A 217 5.99 -12.77 15.46
N GLU A 218 6.36 -12.05 16.52
CA GLU A 218 7.53 -11.18 16.54
C GLU A 218 8.82 -11.97 16.33
N ASP A 219 9.01 -13.06 17.07
CA ASP A 219 10.21 -13.92 17.02
C ASP A 219 10.37 -14.71 15.71
N LEU A 220 9.26 -15.04 15.05
CA LEU A 220 9.26 -15.81 13.81
C LEU A 220 9.06 -14.92 12.55
N GLY A 221 8.72 -13.63 12.75
CA GLY A 221 8.66 -12.61 11.71
C GLY A 221 7.47 -12.72 10.74
N SER A 222 6.45 -13.53 11.07
CA SER A 222 5.24 -13.70 10.26
C SER A 222 4.06 -14.15 11.11
N PRO A 223 2.79 -13.93 10.67
CA PRO A 223 1.61 -14.51 11.31
C PRO A 223 1.68 -16.03 11.41
N GLN A 224 1.24 -16.55 12.55
CA GLN A 224 1.41 -17.95 12.93
C GLN A 224 0.10 -18.70 13.08
N ASP A 225 0.11 -19.95 12.64
CA ASP A 225 -0.82 -21.01 12.99
C ASP A 225 -0.19 -21.82 14.14
N ILE A 226 -0.82 -21.77 15.31
CA ILE A 226 -0.26 -22.27 16.57
C ILE A 226 -1.12 -23.41 17.07
N GLU A 227 -0.52 -24.60 17.26
CA GLU A 227 -1.14 -25.68 18.04
C GLU A 227 -0.71 -25.54 19.50
N TRP A 228 -1.67 -25.55 20.40
CA TRP A 228 -1.44 -25.37 21.83
C TRP A 228 -2.25 -26.36 22.66
N ALA A 229 -1.81 -26.59 23.89
CA ALA A 229 -2.51 -27.39 24.88
C ALA A 229 -2.40 -26.77 26.28
N VAL A 230 -3.37 -27.07 27.14
CA VAL A 230 -3.35 -26.75 28.57
C VAL A 230 -3.42 -28.03 29.38
N ALA A 231 -2.43 -28.26 30.22
CA ALA A 231 -2.37 -29.36 31.19
C ALA A 231 -1.75 -28.85 32.49
N ASP A 232 -2.24 -29.37 33.63
CA ASP A 232 -1.77 -28.99 34.97
C ASP A 232 -1.70 -27.45 35.15
N ASP A 233 -2.74 -26.75 34.68
CA ASP A 233 -2.88 -25.30 34.69
C ASP A 233 -1.70 -24.54 34.03
N ARG A 234 -1.06 -25.16 33.03
CA ARG A 234 0.02 -24.57 32.21
C ARG A 234 -0.29 -24.64 30.73
N LEU A 235 0.09 -23.57 30.01
CA LEU A 235 0.06 -23.54 28.55
C LEU A 235 1.27 -24.25 27.96
N TYR A 236 1.06 -25.05 26.92
CA TYR A 236 2.11 -25.69 26.12
C TYR A 236 1.93 -25.34 24.64
N LEU A 237 3.04 -25.13 23.93
CA LEU A 237 3.08 -24.99 22.47
C LEU A 237 3.45 -26.33 21.85
N LEU A 238 2.56 -26.87 21.04
CA LEU A 238 2.75 -28.16 20.38
C LEU A 238 3.32 -28.04 18.98
N GLN A 239 3.02 -26.93 18.28
CA GLN A 239 3.51 -26.59 16.96
C GLN A 239 3.30 -25.10 16.70
N SER A 240 4.15 -24.49 15.86
CA SER A 240 3.91 -23.17 15.27
C SER A 240 4.45 -23.17 13.85
N ARG A 241 3.65 -22.65 12.90
CA ARG A 241 4.02 -22.53 11.50
C ARG A 241 3.48 -21.21 10.90
N PRO A 242 4.10 -20.69 9.87
CA PRO A 242 3.58 -19.52 9.16
C PRO A 242 2.19 -19.81 8.56
N ILE A 243 1.31 -18.83 8.61
CA ILE A 243 0.04 -18.87 7.87
C ILE A 243 0.35 -18.61 6.39
N THR A 244 0.40 -19.66 5.58
CA THR A 244 0.79 -19.58 4.14
C THR A 244 -0.37 -19.16 3.22
N THR A 245 -1.61 -19.23 3.68
CA THR A 245 -2.81 -18.84 2.91
C THR A 245 -2.97 -17.33 2.76
N LEU A 246 -2.24 -16.56 3.57
CA LEU A 246 -2.26 -15.11 3.53
C LEU A 246 -1.10 -14.63 2.65
N ASN A 247 -1.41 -13.97 1.53
CA ASN A 247 -0.45 -13.05 0.93
C ASN A 247 -0.39 -11.81 1.83
N VAL A 248 0.34 -11.93 2.95
CA VAL A 248 0.38 -10.94 4.02
C VAL A 248 1.51 -9.98 3.75
N HIS A 249 1.39 -8.82 4.37
CA HIS A 249 2.46 -7.85 4.49
C HIS A 249 3.81 -8.52 4.75
N ASP A 250 4.65 -8.56 3.72
CA ASP A 250 6.00 -9.13 3.75
C ASP A 250 6.98 -8.17 3.07
N PRO A 251 7.52 -7.20 3.81
CA PRO A 251 8.46 -6.23 3.27
C PRO A 251 9.74 -6.86 2.69
N LYS A 252 10.18 -8.01 3.20
CA LYS A 252 11.35 -8.74 2.67
C LYS A 252 11.09 -9.18 1.23
N LYS A 253 9.88 -9.64 0.94
CA LYS A 253 9.44 -9.96 -0.43
C LYS A 253 8.92 -8.76 -1.22
N GLY A 254 8.97 -7.55 -0.65
CA GLY A 254 8.45 -6.34 -1.29
C GLY A 254 6.91 -6.26 -1.34
N TYR A 255 6.22 -7.11 -0.60
CA TYR A 255 4.78 -7.11 -0.53
C TYR A 255 4.29 -6.32 0.68
N TYR A 256 3.68 -5.18 0.41
CA TYR A 256 3.12 -4.29 1.43
C TYR A 256 1.60 -4.34 1.39
N ASN A 257 0.97 -4.50 2.55
CA ASN A 257 -0.48 -4.46 2.68
C ASN A 257 -0.90 -3.95 4.07
N GLU A 258 -0.84 -2.64 4.26
CA GLU A 258 -1.24 -2.01 5.52
C GLU A 258 -2.75 -2.03 5.77
N SER A 259 -3.58 -2.49 4.81
CA SER A 259 -5.01 -2.73 5.09
C SER A 259 -5.22 -3.79 6.18
N LEU A 260 -4.22 -4.64 6.40
CA LEU A 260 -4.24 -5.70 7.41
C LEU A 260 -3.96 -5.20 8.84
N LEU A 261 -3.52 -3.94 9.01
CA LEU A 261 -3.22 -3.37 10.34
C LEU A 261 -4.47 -3.17 11.21
N GLY A 262 -5.65 -3.18 10.63
CA GLY A 262 -6.91 -3.02 11.36
C GLY A 262 -8.10 -2.73 10.46
N ASP A 263 -9.27 -2.66 11.07
CA ASP A 263 -10.51 -2.28 10.38
C ASP A 263 -10.49 -0.76 10.09
N TYR A 264 -9.79 -0.36 9.03
CA TYR A 264 -9.66 1.04 8.64
C TYR A 264 -10.32 1.31 7.28
N LEU A 265 -10.70 2.57 7.09
CA LEU A 265 -11.14 3.10 5.81
C LEU A 265 -9.94 3.72 5.10
N TRP A 266 -9.60 3.19 3.95
CA TRP A 266 -8.50 3.62 3.11
C TRP A 266 -9.01 4.32 1.85
N CYS A 267 -8.35 5.40 1.45
CA CYS A 267 -8.68 6.16 0.25
C CYS A 267 -7.43 6.39 -0.60
N GLY A 268 -7.41 5.86 -1.82
CA GLY A 268 -6.32 6.05 -2.78
C GLY A 268 -6.39 7.38 -3.53
N ALA A 269 -7.53 8.09 -3.47
CA ALA A 269 -7.67 9.38 -4.13
C ALA A 269 -6.70 10.43 -3.56
N GLY A 270 -6.16 11.27 -4.41
CA GLY A 270 -5.22 12.34 -4.09
C GLY A 270 -3.77 11.88 -3.95
N VAL A 271 -3.47 10.85 -3.18
CA VAL A 271 -2.09 10.30 -3.10
C VAL A 271 -1.79 9.45 -4.32
N GLY A 272 -2.73 8.59 -4.74
CA GLY A 272 -2.57 7.72 -5.91
C GLY A 272 -2.47 8.48 -7.24
N GLU A 273 -3.01 9.70 -7.33
CA GLU A 273 -2.86 10.55 -8.54
C GLU A 273 -1.41 11.00 -8.76
N ASN A 274 -0.64 11.18 -7.68
CA ASN A 274 0.76 11.61 -7.75
C ASN A 274 1.73 10.41 -7.85
N LEU A 275 1.30 9.24 -7.42
CA LEU A 275 2.05 7.98 -7.44
C LEU A 275 1.18 6.90 -8.11
N PRO A 276 0.90 7.03 -9.41
CA PRO A 276 0.06 6.07 -10.12
C PRO A 276 0.76 4.71 -10.26
N GLY A 277 -0.02 3.65 -10.36
CA GLY A 277 0.51 2.30 -10.56
C GLY A 277 1.24 1.72 -9.35
N ILE A 278 2.18 0.82 -9.62
CA ILE A 278 2.89 0.05 -8.59
C ILE A 278 4.22 0.73 -8.23
N MET A 279 4.37 1.10 -6.97
CA MET A 279 5.63 1.61 -6.41
C MET A 279 6.62 0.48 -6.17
N LYS A 280 7.85 0.65 -6.63
CA LYS A 280 8.96 -0.20 -6.18
C LYS A 280 9.36 0.15 -4.73
N PRO A 281 10.02 -0.76 -3.99
CA PRO A 281 10.47 -0.52 -2.62
C PRO A 281 11.25 0.78 -2.43
N SER A 282 12.14 1.13 -3.38
CA SER A 282 12.87 2.41 -3.39
C SER A 282 11.93 3.62 -3.35
N THR A 283 10.93 3.66 -4.22
CA THR A 283 9.94 4.74 -4.28
C THR A 283 9.16 4.84 -2.96
N TRP A 284 8.65 3.71 -2.46
CA TRP A 284 7.92 3.69 -1.21
C TRP A 284 8.77 4.17 -0.03
N SER A 285 10.03 3.74 0.07
CA SER A 285 10.92 4.12 1.17
C SER A 285 11.20 5.62 1.22
N ILE A 286 11.34 6.27 0.06
CA ILE A 286 11.58 7.73 -0.01
C ILE A 286 10.30 8.50 0.35
N TRP A 287 9.13 8.08 -0.16
CA TRP A 287 7.88 8.75 0.18
C TRP A 287 7.45 8.52 1.62
N ARG A 288 7.89 7.44 2.28
CA ARG A 288 7.74 7.28 3.73
C ARG A 288 8.42 8.39 4.52
N ILE A 289 9.59 8.91 4.08
CA ILE A 289 10.21 10.09 4.70
C ILE A 289 9.23 11.26 4.65
N PHE A 290 8.61 11.51 3.50
CA PHE A 290 7.62 12.59 3.37
C PHE A 290 6.40 12.38 4.27
N PHE A 291 5.82 11.21 4.27
CA PHE A 291 4.58 10.95 5.01
C PHE A 291 4.78 10.85 6.53
N LEU A 292 5.88 10.28 6.99
CA LEU A 292 6.12 10.02 8.42
C LEU A 292 6.99 11.09 9.07
N GLU A 293 8.10 11.51 8.43
CA GLU A 293 9.02 12.47 9.04
C GLU A 293 8.59 13.93 8.80
N ILE A 294 8.01 14.25 7.64
CA ILE A 294 7.64 15.62 7.27
C ILE A 294 6.20 15.94 7.63
N GLN A 295 5.26 15.04 7.26
CA GLN A 295 3.85 15.25 7.54
C GLN A 295 3.49 14.92 9.00
N GLU A 296 4.27 14.06 9.67
CA GLU A 296 4.01 13.57 11.03
C GLU A 296 2.58 12.98 11.17
N TRP A 297 2.12 12.30 10.12
CA TRP A 297 0.77 11.76 10.03
C TRP A 297 0.67 10.41 10.71
N GLU A 298 0.65 10.42 12.03
CA GLU A 298 0.43 9.24 12.85
C GLU A 298 -0.41 9.60 14.08
N VAL A 299 -1.34 8.74 14.45
CA VAL A 299 -2.13 8.88 15.68
C VAL A 299 -2.16 7.54 16.41
N LYS A 300 -1.61 7.48 17.60
CA LYS A 300 -1.50 6.26 18.43
C LYS A 300 -0.81 5.08 17.72
N GLY A 301 0.28 5.32 17.00
CA GLY A 301 0.96 4.26 16.25
C GLY A 301 0.24 3.83 14.97
N VAL A 302 -0.89 4.47 14.61
CA VAL A 302 -1.62 4.18 13.38
C VAL A 302 -1.21 5.19 12.31
N PRO A 303 -0.57 4.74 11.20
CA PRO A 303 -0.13 5.63 10.14
C PRO A 303 -1.33 6.17 9.35
N ALA A 304 -1.25 7.44 8.97
CA ALA A 304 -2.26 8.08 8.12
C ALA A 304 -2.08 7.79 6.63
N VAL A 305 -0.97 7.18 6.24
CA VAL A 305 -0.71 6.73 4.87
C VAL A 305 -0.17 5.31 4.90
N GLY A 306 -0.68 4.44 4.05
CA GLY A 306 -0.25 3.05 3.91
C GLY A 306 -0.01 2.66 2.45
N ASN A 307 0.72 1.55 2.28
CA ASN A 307 0.91 0.91 1.00
C ASN A 307 0.05 -0.36 0.94
N ILE A 308 -0.88 -0.41 -0.01
CA ILE A 308 -1.73 -1.58 -0.23
C ILE A 308 -1.46 -2.09 -1.64
N ALA A 309 -0.87 -3.27 -1.73
CA ALA A 309 -0.52 -3.91 -3.01
C ALA A 309 0.32 -2.99 -3.94
N GLY A 310 1.32 -2.33 -3.38
CA GLY A 310 2.22 -1.44 -4.13
C GLY A 310 1.66 -0.04 -4.41
N ARG A 311 0.45 0.30 -3.93
CA ARG A 311 -0.21 1.60 -4.16
C ARG A 311 -0.38 2.37 -2.85
N PRO A 312 -0.21 3.71 -2.85
CA PRO A 312 -0.39 4.51 -1.65
C PRO A 312 -1.87 4.79 -1.36
N TYR A 313 -2.26 4.68 -0.09
CA TYR A 313 -3.61 4.99 0.40
C TYR A 313 -3.54 5.87 1.64
N LEU A 314 -4.45 6.83 1.75
CA LEU A 314 -4.70 7.59 2.96
C LEU A 314 -5.58 6.79 3.90
N ASN A 315 -5.18 6.67 5.17
CA ASN A 315 -6.01 6.10 6.23
C ASN A 315 -7.01 7.15 6.73
N MET A 316 -8.20 7.12 6.15
CA MET A 316 -9.26 8.07 6.48
C MET A 316 -9.77 7.92 7.91
N SER A 317 -9.64 6.72 8.50
CA SER A 317 -10.02 6.48 9.89
C SER A 317 -9.26 7.37 10.88
N VAL A 318 -7.98 7.68 10.60
CA VAL A 318 -7.18 8.62 11.42
C VAL A 318 -7.79 10.03 11.38
N ALA A 319 -7.98 10.58 10.18
CA ALA A 319 -8.53 11.94 10.02
C ALA A 319 -9.97 12.04 10.56
N LEU A 320 -10.82 11.06 10.22
CA LEU A 320 -12.21 10.99 10.68
C LEU A 320 -12.32 10.92 12.21
N SER A 321 -11.42 10.17 12.86
CA SER A 321 -11.40 10.04 14.32
C SER A 321 -11.09 11.36 15.01
N VAL A 322 -10.08 12.08 14.50
CA VAL A 322 -9.69 13.40 15.03
C VAL A 322 -10.84 14.41 14.88
N VAL A 323 -11.37 14.56 13.66
CA VAL A 323 -12.46 15.55 13.44
C VAL A 323 -13.76 15.15 14.14
N SER A 324 -14.08 13.85 14.23
CA SER A 324 -15.26 13.36 14.94
C SER A 324 -15.14 13.57 16.45
N LYS A 325 -13.95 13.47 17.01
CA LYS A 325 -13.71 13.75 18.43
C LYS A 325 -13.86 15.23 18.76
N ILE A 326 -13.43 16.13 17.86
CA ILE A 326 -13.49 17.58 18.07
C ILE A 326 -14.90 18.12 17.79
N TYR A 327 -15.51 17.72 16.65
CA TYR A 327 -16.76 18.31 16.15
C TYR A 327 -17.98 17.40 16.29
N GLY A 328 -17.82 16.19 16.82
CA GLY A 328 -18.86 15.18 17.01
C GLY A 328 -19.08 14.29 15.78
N LYS A 329 -19.52 13.05 16.01
CA LYS A 329 -19.65 11.98 15.01
C LYS A 329 -20.51 12.33 13.77
N LYS A 330 -21.48 13.25 13.90
CA LYS A 330 -22.35 13.67 12.78
C LYS A 330 -21.77 14.82 11.96
N ARG A 331 -20.98 15.72 12.59
CA ARG A 331 -20.45 16.92 11.93
C ARG A 331 -19.01 16.72 11.44
N GLY A 332 -18.20 15.95 12.16
CA GLY A 332 -16.81 15.71 11.83
C GLY A 332 -16.61 15.20 10.40
N PRO A 333 -17.24 14.09 9.99
CA PRO A 333 -17.09 13.56 8.62
C PRO A 333 -17.44 14.58 7.54
N LYS A 334 -18.53 15.37 7.73
CA LYS A 334 -18.93 16.41 6.78
C LYS A 334 -17.91 17.52 6.57
N MET A 335 -16.97 17.70 7.50
CA MET A 335 -15.87 18.65 7.34
C MET A 335 -14.79 18.17 6.38
N LEU A 336 -14.69 16.86 6.17
CA LEU A 336 -13.74 16.26 5.22
C LEU A 336 -14.34 16.10 3.81
N GLU A 337 -15.68 16.07 3.67
CA GLU A 337 -16.35 15.94 2.38
C GLU A 337 -15.89 16.94 1.29
N PRO A 338 -15.62 18.23 1.60
CA PRO A 338 -15.14 19.15 0.58
C PRO A 338 -13.77 18.80 0.01
N ALA A 339 -12.93 18.08 0.78
CA ALA A 339 -11.59 17.68 0.36
C ALA A 339 -11.58 16.28 -0.24
N PHE A 340 -12.36 15.34 0.32
CA PHE A 340 -12.30 13.92 -0.03
C PHE A 340 -13.58 13.36 -0.68
N GLY A 341 -14.58 14.21 -0.90
CA GLY A 341 -15.86 13.76 -1.40
C GLY A 341 -16.70 13.02 -0.34
N LYS A 342 -17.84 12.44 -0.73
CA LYS A 342 -18.66 11.62 0.14
C LYS A 342 -17.93 10.31 0.46
N LEU A 343 -17.60 10.12 1.73
CA LEU A 343 -17.05 8.87 2.23
C LEU A 343 -18.19 7.90 2.56
N PRO A 344 -18.05 6.59 2.23
CA PRO A 344 -19.01 5.58 2.67
C PRO A 344 -19.03 5.56 4.21
N ASP A 345 -20.13 5.21 4.79
CA ASP A 345 -20.50 5.15 6.22
C ASP A 345 -19.35 5.29 7.24
N ALA A 346 -18.73 6.47 7.20
CA ALA A 346 -17.42 6.78 7.78
C ALA A 346 -17.37 6.65 9.32
N THR A 347 -18.51 6.40 9.96
CA THR A 347 -18.59 6.30 11.43
C THR A 347 -18.20 4.95 11.98
N LEU A 348 -18.14 3.91 11.14
CA LEU A 348 -17.88 2.52 11.56
C LEU A 348 -16.39 2.25 11.83
N HIS A 349 -15.48 3.06 11.27
CA HIS A 349 -14.02 2.85 11.30
C HIS A 349 -13.28 3.89 12.17
N LEU A 350 -13.89 4.37 13.24
CA LEU A 350 -13.27 5.38 14.10
C LEU A 350 -12.34 4.75 15.14
N LEU A 351 -11.14 5.29 15.24
CA LEU A 351 -10.21 5.00 16.34
C LEU A 351 -10.77 5.48 17.68
N SER A 352 -10.55 4.72 18.74
CA SER A 352 -10.90 5.14 20.10
C SER A 352 -9.90 6.18 20.60
N LEU A 353 -10.18 7.47 20.39
CA LEU A 353 -9.35 8.58 20.84
C LEU A 353 -9.85 9.16 22.17
N SER A 354 -8.93 9.37 23.12
CA SER A 354 -9.18 10.16 24.33
C SER A 354 -8.97 11.66 24.07
N TYR A 355 -9.44 12.52 24.96
CA TYR A 355 -9.11 13.95 24.87
C TYR A 355 -7.63 14.22 25.11
N ARG A 356 -6.91 13.33 25.82
CA ARG A 356 -5.44 13.44 25.97
C ARG A 356 -4.72 13.24 24.65
N ASP A 357 -5.19 12.34 23.81
CA ASP A 357 -4.62 12.09 22.48
C ASP A 357 -4.74 13.36 21.62
N ILE A 358 -5.92 14.02 21.65
CA ILE A 358 -6.13 15.29 20.94
C ILE A 358 -5.25 16.42 21.51
N LEU A 359 -5.15 16.52 22.84
CA LEU A 359 -4.28 17.51 23.48
C LEU A 359 -2.80 17.28 23.17
N GLY A 360 -2.38 16.02 22.95
CA GLY A 360 -1.02 15.67 22.55
C GLY A 360 -0.62 16.18 21.14
N ILE A 361 -1.58 16.36 20.24
CA ILE A 361 -1.35 16.88 18.87
C ILE A 361 -1.12 18.42 18.89
N ILE A 362 -1.74 19.14 19.82
CA ILE A 362 -1.76 20.61 19.86
C ILE A 362 -0.36 21.26 19.92
N PRO A 363 0.61 20.80 20.74
CA PRO A 363 1.93 21.42 20.78
C PRO A 363 2.70 21.31 19.45
N GLY A 364 2.57 20.17 18.77
CA GLY A 364 3.14 19.94 17.43
C GLY A 364 2.57 20.93 16.42
N GLU A 365 1.24 21.12 16.45
CA GLU A 365 0.55 22.05 15.57
C GLU A 365 1.01 23.51 15.78
N PHE A 366 1.16 23.96 17.04
CA PHE A 366 1.68 25.30 17.32
C PHE A 366 3.13 25.49 16.83
N LYS A 367 3.99 24.50 17.00
CA LYS A 367 5.36 24.52 16.50
C LYS A 367 5.35 24.61 14.98
N TRP A 368 4.49 23.82 14.35
CA TRP A 368 4.35 23.78 12.90
C TRP A 368 3.83 25.12 12.33
N GLN A 369 2.83 25.75 12.94
CA GLN A 369 2.32 27.06 12.51
C GLN A 369 3.41 28.16 12.53
N ARG A 370 4.35 28.11 13.49
CA ARG A 370 5.53 29.00 13.50
C ARG A 370 6.47 28.69 12.33
N THR A 371 6.67 27.40 12.04
CA THR A 371 7.49 26.93 10.93
C THR A 371 6.90 27.39 9.59
N ILE A 372 5.60 27.19 9.36
CA ILE A 372 4.89 27.69 8.18
C ILE A 372 5.16 29.18 7.97
N SER A 373 4.97 30.01 9.01
CA SER A 373 5.15 31.45 8.92
C SER A 373 6.57 31.88 8.50
N ARG A 374 7.58 31.09 8.82
CA ARG A 374 8.94 31.27 8.37
C ARG A 374 9.12 30.80 6.93
N LEU A 375 8.79 29.54 6.65
CA LEU A 375 8.99 28.89 5.34
C LEU A 375 8.24 29.60 4.24
N THR A 376 7.02 30.12 4.48
CA THR A 376 6.26 30.88 3.49
C THR A 376 7.05 32.09 2.94
N LYS A 377 7.89 32.71 3.77
CA LYS A 377 8.73 33.84 3.33
C LYS A 377 9.94 33.41 2.52
N GLU A 378 10.35 32.16 2.70
CA GLU A 378 11.50 31.57 2.03
C GLU A 378 11.13 30.98 0.66
N ILE A 379 9.84 30.73 0.38
CA ILE A 379 9.35 30.10 -0.87
C ILE A 379 9.92 30.76 -2.15
N PRO A 380 9.85 32.07 -2.36
CA PRO A 380 10.33 32.66 -3.60
C PRO A 380 11.83 32.44 -3.82
N GLY A 381 12.64 32.67 -2.79
CA GLY A 381 14.10 32.41 -2.88
C GLY A 381 14.45 30.94 -3.01
N PHE A 382 13.61 30.03 -2.48
CA PHE A 382 13.77 28.60 -2.62
C PHE A 382 13.50 28.17 -4.09
N ILE A 383 12.41 28.63 -4.70
CA ILE A 383 12.08 28.33 -6.11
C ILE A 383 13.21 28.78 -7.03
N GLU A 384 13.80 29.94 -6.77
CA GLU A 384 14.90 30.47 -7.57
C GLU A 384 16.21 29.64 -7.43
N ALA A 385 16.54 29.22 -6.21
CA ALA A 385 17.81 28.57 -5.91
C ALA A 385 17.82 27.04 -6.13
N ASN A 386 16.69 26.35 -5.98
CA ASN A 386 16.62 24.90 -5.94
C ASN A 386 17.01 24.21 -7.25
N PRO A 387 16.66 24.71 -8.46
CA PRO A 387 17.08 24.11 -9.73
C PRO A 387 18.60 24.01 -9.86
N GLY A 388 19.31 25.10 -9.51
CA GLY A 388 20.76 25.13 -9.52
C GLY A 388 21.40 24.14 -8.55
N LYS A 389 20.85 24.00 -7.33
CA LYS A 389 21.30 23.01 -6.34
C LYS A 389 21.11 21.59 -6.83
N CYS A 390 19.93 21.27 -7.37
CA CYS A 390 19.65 19.94 -7.90
C CYS A 390 20.61 19.59 -9.04
N LYS A 391 20.85 20.49 -9.97
CA LYS A 391 21.80 20.30 -11.09
C LYS A 391 23.22 20.04 -10.59
N ALA A 392 23.72 20.85 -9.66
CA ALA A 392 25.04 20.67 -9.08
C ALA A 392 25.19 19.32 -8.36
N LEU A 393 24.16 18.93 -7.61
CA LEU A 393 24.19 17.69 -6.85
C LEU A 393 24.11 16.44 -7.75
N ILE A 394 23.36 16.48 -8.84
CA ILE A 394 23.36 15.43 -9.87
C ILE A 394 24.76 15.26 -10.47
N GLU A 395 25.45 16.37 -10.79
CA GLU A 395 26.81 16.31 -11.32
C GLU A 395 27.82 15.73 -10.31
N GLU A 396 27.63 16.01 -9.02
CA GLU A 396 28.45 15.50 -7.95
C GLU A 396 28.22 13.99 -7.71
N ILE A 397 26.97 13.55 -7.72
CA ILE A 397 26.58 12.13 -7.64
C ILE A 397 27.22 11.34 -8.79
N ARG A 398 27.17 11.85 -10.02
CA ARG A 398 27.75 11.21 -11.21
C ARG A 398 29.28 11.05 -11.11
N LYS A 399 29.95 11.95 -10.40
CA LYS A 399 31.41 11.91 -10.19
C LYS A 399 31.82 11.03 -9.01
N ALA A 400 30.90 10.55 -8.21
CA ALA A 400 31.22 9.67 -7.09
C ALA A 400 31.78 8.33 -7.58
N ASP A 401 32.97 7.94 -7.12
CA ASP A 401 33.66 6.72 -7.55
C ASP A 401 33.51 5.56 -6.55
N THR A 402 32.94 5.82 -5.37
CA THR A 402 32.75 4.83 -4.31
C THR A 402 31.38 4.93 -3.65
N THR A 403 30.90 3.79 -3.12
CA THR A 403 29.66 3.71 -2.33
C THR A 403 29.73 4.58 -1.07
N THR A 404 30.91 4.70 -0.46
CA THR A 404 31.14 5.58 0.70
C THR A 404 30.88 7.06 0.36
N GLN A 405 31.30 7.53 -0.82
CA GLN A 405 31.01 8.90 -1.26
C GLN A 405 29.49 9.08 -1.48
N LEU A 406 28.81 8.11 -2.08
CA LEU A 406 27.36 8.17 -2.25
C LEU A 406 26.61 8.18 -0.91
N HIS A 407 27.08 7.38 0.07
CA HIS A 407 26.50 7.38 1.41
C HIS A 407 26.65 8.75 2.09
N MET A 408 27.80 9.39 1.97
CA MET A 408 28.01 10.75 2.50
C MET A 408 27.10 11.76 1.79
N LEU A 409 27.04 11.74 0.46
CA LEU A 409 26.17 12.62 -0.32
C LEU A 409 24.68 12.43 0.05
N TRP A 410 24.24 11.19 0.25
CA TRP A 410 22.88 10.91 0.70
C TRP A 410 22.57 11.58 2.04
N ARG A 411 23.41 11.36 3.04
CA ARG A 411 23.19 11.84 4.41
C ARG A 411 23.31 13.35 4.55
N GLU A 412 24.31 13.95 3.91
CA GLU A 412 24.65 15.35 4.12
C GLU A 412 23.95 16.31 3.17
N GLU A 413 23.60 15.86 1.95
CA GLU A 413 23.07 16.72 0.91
C GLU A 413 21.72 16.28 0.35
N VAL A 414 21.59 15.01 -0.11
CA VAL A 414 20.41 14.54 -0.86
C VAL A 414 19.18 14.40 0.04
N LYS A 415 19.31 13.70 1.17
CA LYS A 415 18.19 13.56 2.14
C LYS A 415 17.75 14.92 2.69
N PRO A 416 18.66 15.83 3.12
CA PRO A 416 18.28 17.18 3.53
C PRO A 416 17.60 17.99 2.43
N LEU A 417 18.07 17.91 1.17
CA LEU A 417 17.43 18.56 0.03
C LEU A 417 16.00 18.06 -0.18
N PHE A 418 15.80 16.74 -0.25
CA PHE A 418 14.47 16.13 -0.40
C PHE A 418 13.55 16.50 0.76
N THR A 419 14.05 16.46 1.98
CA THR A 419 13.30 16.84 3.19
C THR A 419 12.86 18.30 3.15
N MET A 420 13.75 19.22 2.73
CA MET A 420 13.43 20.64 2.59
C MET A 420 12.35 20.86 1.51
N ASN A 421 12.47 20.20 0.35
CA ASN A 421 11.45 20.23 -0.69
C ASN A 421 10.09 19.73 -0.18
N GLY A 422 10.09 18.67 0.62
CA GLY A 422 8.88 18.14 1.28
C GLY A 422 8.26 19.15 2.26
N PHE A 423 9.06 19.85 3.07
CA PHE A 423 8.56 20.91 3.95
C PHE A 423 7.98 22.10 3.17
N MET A 424 8.58 22.47 2.05
CA MET A 424 8.05 23.53 1.19
C MET A 424 6.69 23.10 0.58
N LEU A 425 6.58 21.84 0.11
CA LEU A 425 5.33 21.31 -0.43
C LEU A 425 4.22 21.26 0.65
N LYS A 426 4.54 20.79 1.86
CA LYS A 426 3.58 20.82 2.97
C LYS A 426 3.13 22.23 3.29
N THR A 427 4.10 23.16 3.39
CA THR A 427 3.84 24.58 3.70
C THR A 427 2.89 25.23 2.69
N ILE A 428 3.18 25.10 1.40
CA ILE A 428 2.36 25.74 0.36
C ILE A 428 0.97 25.10 0.26
N ASN A 429 0.85 23.77 0.41
CA ASN A 429 -0.44 23.10 0.37
C ASN A 429 -1.35 23.55 1.52
N GLU A 430 -0.86 23.65 2.75
CA GLU A 430 -1.64 24.15 3.90
C GLU A 430 -2.00 25.62 3.72
N HIS A 431 -1.07 26.42 3.19
CA HIS A 431 -1.32 27.84 2.93
C HIS A 431 -2.34 28.08 1.81
N TYR A 432 -2.43 27.16 0.86
CA TYR A 432 -3.35 27.19 -0.27
C TYR A 432 -4.76 26.71 0.07
N GLN A 433 -4.91 25.58 0.77
CA GLN A 433 -6.19 24.88 0.95
C GLN A 433 -7.23 25.72 1.71
N ALA A 434 -6.88 26.32 2.84
CA ALA A 434 -7.84 27.01 3.65
C ALA A 434 -8.38 28.30 3.00
N PRO A 435 -7.57 29.17 2.35
CA PRO A 435 -8.06 30.27 1.53
C PRO A 435 -8.94 29.82 0.37
N TRP A 436 -8.53 28.75 -0.33
CA TRP A 436 -9.31 28.19 -1.43
C TRP A 436 -10.72 27.77 -0.97
N MET A 437 -10.84 26.96 0.06
CA MET A 437 -12.14 26.49 0.55
C MET A 437 -13.06 27.62 0.97
N ARG A 438 -12.51 28.63 1.63
CA ARG A 438 -13.29 29.81 2.08
C ARG A 438 -13.79 30.63 0.90
N LEU A 439 -12.91 30.93 -0.05
CA LEU A 439 -13.23 31.74 -1.21
C LEU A 439 -14.21 31.02 -2.15
N ALA A 440 -13.96 29.76 -2.46
CA ALA A 440 -14.87 28.92 -3.26
C ALA A 440 -16.26 28.81 -2.61
N GLY A 441 -16.32 28.59 -1.30
CA GLY A 441 -17.57 28.52 -0.56
C GLY A 441 -18.32 29.88 -0.49
N GLU A 442 -17.62 31.01 -0.42
CA GLU A 442 -18.23 32.35 -0.46
C GLU A 442 -18.77 32.67 -1.85
N LEU A 443 -17.95 32.45 -2.89
CA LEU A 443 -18.33 32.71 -4.29
C LEU A 443 -19.47 31.80 -4.74
N LYS A 444 -19.42 30.50 -4.44
CA LYS A 444 -20.49 29.55 -4.80
C LYS A 444 -21.86 29.99 -4.25
N LYS A 445 -21.90 30.55 -3.04
CA LYS A 445 -23.15 31.06 -2.44
C LYS A 445 -23.65 32.36 -3.11
N LEU A 446 -22.78 33.16 -3.69
CA LEU A 446 -23.10 34.44 -4.28
C LEU A 446 -23.49 34.32 -5.76
N VAL A 447 -22.75 33.51 -6.53
CA VAL A 447 -22.87 33.49 -8.00
C VAL A 447 -23.08 32.08 -8.59
N GLY A 448 -23.20 31.05 -7.75
CA GLY A 448 -23.28 29.66 -8.22
C GLY A 448 -21.89 29.03 -8.46
N LYS A 449 -21.86 27.74 -8.84
CA LYS A 449 -20.57 27.03 -8.96
C LYS A 449 -19.81 27.38 -10.23
N GLU A 450 -20.49 27.38 -11.37
CA GLU A 450 -19.84 27.65 -12.67
C GLU A 450 -19.16 29.02 -12.67
N GLU A 451 -19.84 30.07 -12.25
CA GLU A 451 -19.29 31.41 -12.23
C GLU A 451 -18.24 31.59 -11.11
N ALA A 452 -18.39 30.87 -9.98
CA ALA A 452 -17.37 30.84 -8.95
C ALA A 452 -16.07 30.17 -9.45
N ASP A 453 -16.16 29.05 -10.15
CA ASP A 453 -15.00 28.36 -10.73
C ASP A 453 -14.30 29.22 -11.79
N LEU A 454 -15.07 29.91 -12.62
CA LEU A 454 -14.54 30.84 -13.60
C LEU A 454 -13.78 32.01 -12.95
N LEU A 455 -14.34 32.62 -11.89
CA LEU A 455 -13.67 33.69 -11.13
C LEU A 455 -12.43 33.19 -10.38
N MET A 456 -12.37 31.89 -10.07
CA MET A 456 -11.23 31.24 -9.39
C MET A 456 -10.21 30.66 -10.37
N SER A 457 -10.44 30.69 -11.68
CA SER A 457 -9.46 30.23 -12.66
C SER A 457 -8.19 31.10 -12.61
N THR A 458 -7.05 30.43 -12.44
CA THR A 458 -5.75 31.13 -12.40
C THR A 458 -5.38 31.69 -13.77
N VAL A 459 -5.64 30.95 -14.83
CA VAL A 459 -5.38 31.36 -16.22
C VAL A 459 -6.16 32.62 -16.56
N GLY A 460 -7.40 32.76 -16.05
CA GLY A 460 -8.18 33.97 -16.27
C GLY A 460 -7.72 35.21 -15.49
N ASN A 461 -6.97 35.02 -14.38
CA ASN A 461 -6.64 36.06 -13.40
C ASN A 461 -5.14 36.40 -13.30
N THR A 462 -4.25 35.73 -14.05
CA THR A 462 -2.80 35.98 -14.05
C THR A 462 -2.25 35.92 -15.46
N SER A 463 -1.16 36.68 -15.69
CA SER A 463 -0.35 36.58 -16.92
C SER A 463 0.75 35.51 -16.83
N GLU A 464 0.96 34.95 -15.66
CA GLU A 464 1.95 33.90 -15.46
C GLU A 464 1.46 32.54 -15.98
N GLU A 465 2.35 31.78 -16.59
CA GLU A 465 2.06 30.42 -17.03
C GLU A 465 1.99 29.48 -15.83
N LEU A 466 0.95 28.66 -15.77
CA LEU A 466 0.92 27.52 -14.83
C LEU A 466 1.86 26.44 -15.33
N GLU A 467 2.75 25.93 -14.49
CA GLU A 467 3.64 24.84 -14.86
C GLU A 467 2.92 23.56 -15.29
N SER A 468 1.70 23.31 -14.80
CA SER A 468 0.85 22.20 -15.25
C SER A 468 0.46 22.31 -16.74
N LEU A 469 0.38 23.52 -17.28
CA LEU A 469 0.17 23.80 -18.71
C LEU A 469 1.50 24.03 -19.45
N GLY A 470 2.59 24.27 -18.74
CA GLY A 470 3.92 24.57 -19.28
C GLY A 470 4.48 23.45 -20.15
N LEU A 471 4.18 22.19 -19.85
CA LEU A 471 4.54 21.04 -20.70
C LEU A 471 3.93 21.17 -22.09
N MET A 472 2.63 21.46 -22.18
CA MET A 472 1.93 21.67 -23.47
C MET A 472 2.41 22.92 -24.17
N THR A 473 2.61 24.03 -23.46
CA THR A 473 3.15 25.26 -23.99
C THR A 473 4.51 25.02 -24.62
N GLY A 474 5.38 24.29 -23.95
CA GLY A 474 6.72 23.95 -24.44
C GLY A 474 6.67 23.08 -25.70
N VAL A 475 5.84 22.02 -25.73
CA VAL A 475 5.65 21.17 -26.92
C VAL A 475 5.10 22.01 -28.10
N SER A 476 4.11 22.88 -27.85
CA SER A 476 3.57 23.78 -28.85
C SER A 476 4.65 24.74 -29.41
N LYS A 477 5.52 25.30 -28.58
CA LYS A 477 6.65 26.16 -28.98
C LYS A 477 7.69 25.38 -29.79
N ILE A 478 7.96 24.10 -29.46
CA ILE A 478 8.84 23.25 -30.27
C ILE A 478 8.26 23.04 -31.67
N SER A 479 7.00 22.63 -31.76
CA SER A 479 6.32 22.40 -33.04
C SER A 479 6.31 23.68 -33.94
N ARG A 480 6.22 24.87 -33.32
CA ARG A 480 6.29 26.15 -34.05
C ARG A 480 7.73 26.65 -34.32
N GLY A 481 8.74 25.90 -33.85
CA GLY A 481 10.16 26.31 -34.01
C GLY A 481 10.61 27.46 -33.10
N GLU A 482 9.86 27.75 -32.03
CA GLU A 482 10.11 28.84 -31.09
C GLU A 482 10.98 28.39 -29.90
N MET A 483 11.13 27.10 -29.68
CA MET A 483 11.93 26.52 -28.63
C MET A 483 12.70 25.30 -29.15
N SER A 484 13.95 25.11 -28.71
CA SER A 484 14.69 23.90 -29.03
C SER A 484 14.30 22.75 -28.06
N ARG A 485 14.53 21.50 -28.51
CA ARG A 485 14.30 20.29 -27.66
C ARG A 485 15.17 20.33 -26.42
N GLU A 486 16.42 20.77 -26.54
CA GLU A 486 17.36 20.87 -25.41
C GLU A 486 16.87 21.88 -24.37
N ALA A 487 16.39 23.06 -24.81
CA ALA A 487 15.85 24.08 -23.91
C ALA A 487 14.58 23.60 -23.22
N TYR A 488 13.75 22.83 -23.91
CA TYR A 488 12.57 22.17 -23.28
C TYR A 488 12.97 21.15 -22.22
N LEU A 489 13.90 20.26 -22.55
CA LEU A 489 14.36 19.21 -21.61
C LEU A 489 15.10 19.81 -20.40
N GLU A 490 15.84 20.90 -20.56
CA GLU A 490 16.45 21.60 -19.42
C GLU A 490 15.38 22.20 -18.49
N ALA A 491 14.32 22.77 -19.02
CA ALA A 491 13.25 23.35 -18.21
C ALA A 491 12.30 22.30 -17.62
N ASN A 492 11.88 21.30 -18.42
CA ASN A 492 10.77 20.40 -18.13
C ASN A 492 11.16 18.91 -18.05
N GLY A 493 12.41 18.53 -18.30
CA GLY A 493 12.83 17.13 -18.39
C GLY A 493 12.69 16.31 -17.12
N HIS A 494 12.35 16.92 -15.99
CA HIS A 494 12.00 16.25 -14.74
C HIS A 494 10.48 15.97 -14.63
N ARG A 495 9.65 16.51 -15.55
CA ARG A 495 8.18 16.46 -15.54
C ARG A 495 7.69 15.44 -16.56
N PHE A 496 6.92 14.43 -16.09
CA PHE A 496 6.30 13.38 -16.92
C PHE A 496 5.26 12.60 -16.07
N PRO A 497 4.47 11.67 -16.65
CA PRO A 497 3.36 11.00 -15.93
C PRO A 497 3.74 10.36 -14.59
N ASP A 498 4.89 9.67 -14.54
CA ASP A 498 5.37 8.92 -13.37
C ASP A 498 6.47 9.69 -12.61
N GLU A 499 6.41 11.00 -12.62
CA GLU A 499 7.46 11.90 -12.11
C GLU A 499 7.88 11.69 -10.66
N TRP A 500 7.00 11.08 -9.84
CA TRP A 500 7.26 10.79 -8.42
C TRP A 500 7.79 9.37 -8.16
N HIS A 501 7.80 8.51 -9.17
CA HIS A 501 8.50 7.22 -9.11
C HIS A 501 10.00 7.39 -9.34
N LEU A 502 10.82 6.57 -8.66
CA LEU A 502 12.27 6.61 -8.85
C LEU A 502 12.74 5.83 -10.09
N HIS A 503 12.09 4.71 -10.42
CA HIS A 503 12.60 3.76 -11.42
C HIS A 503 12.35 4.14 -12.89
N PRO A 504 11.30 4.88 -13.31
CA PRO A 504 11.11 5.19 -14.73
C PRO A 504 12.15 6.19 -15.23
N PRO A 505 12.63 6.05 -16.48
CA PRO A 505 13.51 7.03 -17.09
C PRO A 505 12.86 8.40 -17.16
N ARG A 506 13.66 9.44 -17.08
CA ARG A 506 13.22 10.83 -17.22
C ARG A 506 13.21 11.22 -18.69
N PRO A 507 12.41 12.22 -19.13
CA PRO A 507 12.39 12.70 -20.50
C PRO A 507 13.78 13.08 -21.07
N TYR A 508 14.72 13.53 -20.23
CA TYR A 508 16.10 13.81 -20.66
C TYR A 508 16.97 12.55 -20.79
N GLU A 509 16.52 11.40 -20.25
CA GLU A 509 17.17 10.08 -20.41
C GLU A 509 16.58 9.31 -21.60
N ASP A 510 15.31 9.59 -21.96
CA ASP A 510 14.57 8.93 -23.04
C ASP A 510 14.04 9.96 -24.06
N PRO A 511 14.82 10.25 -25.10
CA PRO A 511 14.40 11.22 -26.13
C PRO A 511 13.13 10.84 -26.88
N ALA A 512 12.77 9.55 -26.95
CA ALA A 512 11.58 9.10 -27.66
C ALA A 512 10.29 9.66 -27.03
N TRP A 513 10.25 9.77 -25.70
CA TRP A 513 9.10 10.32 -24.99
C TRP A 513 8.72 11.73 -25.47
N LEU A 514 9.70 12.61 -25.71
CA LEU A 514 9.44 13.98 -26.17
C LEU A 514 8.90 13.99 -27.60
N GLU A 515 9.45 13.14 -28.47
CA GLU A 515 8.98 13.04 -29.86
C GLU A 515 7.53 12.52 -29.91
N GLU A 516 7.17 11.55 -29.10
CA GLU A 516 5.78 11.07 -28.95
C GLU A 516 4.82 12.20 -28.52
N GLN A 517 5.25 13.08 -27.58
CA GLN A 517 4.43 14.22 -27.18
C GLN A 517 4.28 15.25 -28.31
N ILE A 518 5.32 15.47 -29.11
CA ILE A 518 5.27 16.36 -30.29
C ILE A 518 4.33 15.77 -31.35
N GLU A 519 4.46 14.47 -31.67
CA GLU A 519 3.60 13.81 -32.65
C GLU A 519 2.12 13.83 -32.21
N LEU A 520 1.83 13.61 -30.93
CA LEU A 520 0.48 13.68 -30.37
C LEU A 520 -0.11 15.10 -30.53
N TYR A 521 0.69 16.12 -30.25
CA TYR A 521 0.28 17.52 -30.43
C TYR A 521 0.07 17.86 -31.91
N GLU A 522 0.96 17.44 -32.80
CA GLU A 522 0.86 17.72 -34.26
C GLU A 522 -0.33 17.01 -34.93
N ALA A 523 -0.72 15.81 -34.40
CA ALA A 523 -1.92 15.12 -34.86
C ALA A 523 -3.20 15.90 -34.53
N ASN A 524 -3.23 16.61 -33.40
CA ASN A 524 -4.39 17.36 -32.91
C ASN A 524 -3.96 18.72 -32.33
N PRO A 525 -3.49 19.67 -33.19
CA PRO A 525 -2.98 20.92 -32.69
C PRO A 525 -4.08 21.78 -32.06
N PHE A 526 -3.74 22.43 -30.97
CA PHE A 526 -4.58 23.42 -30.29
C PHE A 526 -3.77 24.66 -29.95
N ASP A 527 -4.43 25.81 -29.90
CA ASP A 527 -3.81 27.09 -29.56
C ASP A 527 -4.08 27.41 -28.07
N LEU A 528 -3.02 27.30 -27.25
CA LEU A 528 -3.10 27.61 -25.82
C LEU A 528 -3.26 29.13 -25.59
N ASP A 529 -2.75 29.97 -26.48
CA ASP A 529 -2.90 31.40 -26.35
C ASP A 529 -4.35 31.80 -26.64
N GLU A 530 -5.03 31.14 -27.60
CA GLU A 530 -6.47 31.30 -27.83
C GLU A 530 -7.31 30.86 -26.62
N ILE A 531 -6.97 29.68 -26.03
CA ILE A 531 -7.64 29.19 -24.81
C ILE A 531 -7.46 30.20 -23.68
N ARG A 532 -6.25 30.73 -23.49
CA ARG A 532 -5.92 31.72 -22.45
C ARG A 532 -6.70 33.02 -22.64
N GLU A 533 -6.69 33.58 -23.81
CA GLU A 533 -7.44 34.84 -24.13
C GLU A 533 -8.96 34.63 -23.96
N ARG A 534 -9.47 33.48 -24.35
CA ARG A 534 -10.88 33.13 -24.12
C ARG A 534 -11.21 33.06 -22.62
N GLN A 535 -10.37 32.40 -21.81
CA GLN A 535 -10.59 32.32 -20.36
C GLN A 535 -10.47 33.71 -19.70
N LYS A 536 -9.54 34.54 -20.12
CA LYS A 536 -9.39 35.90 -19.64
C LYS A 536 -10.61 36.74 -19.94
N THR A 537 -11.12 36.68 -21.18
CA THR A 537 -12.35 37.40 -21.58
C THR A 537 -13.55 36.92 -20.72
N ARG A 538 -13.74 35.62 -20.57
CA ARG A 538 -14.80 35.08 -19.71
C ARG A 538 -14.67 35.53 -18.25
N PHE A 539 -13.45 35.54 -17.72
CA PHE A 539 -13.17 36.04 -16.37
C PHE A 539 -13.56 37.54 -16.25
N GLU A 540 -13.13 38.39 -17.17
CA GLU A 540 -13.43 39.83 -17.14
C GLU A 540 -14.95 40.08 -17.22
N GLU A 541 -15.67 39.35 -18.07
CA GLU A 541 -17.14 39.41 -18.13
C GLU A 541 -17.81 38.97 -16.81
N ALA A 542 -17.38 37.85 -16.24
CA ALA A 542 -17.89 37.36 -14.95
C ALA A 542 -17.57 38.33 -13.81
N TRP A 543 -16.36 38.90 -13.82
CA TRP A 543 -15.96 39.93 -12.87
C TRP A 543 -16.81 41.19 -12.97
N GLY A 544 -17.11 41.66 -14.20
CA GLY A 544 -18.00 42.76 -14.45
C GLY A 544 -19.40 42.52 -13.84
N ARG A 545 -20.01 41.37 -14.14
CA ARG A 545 -21.30 40.95 -13.52
C ARG A 545 -21.24 40.92 -12.01
N PHE A 546 -20.14 40.38 -11.45
CA PHE A 546 -19.95 40.31 -9.99
C PHE A 546 -19.86 41.70 -9.36
N GLN A 547 -19.12 42.64 -10.01
CA GLN A 547 -18.98 44.03 -9.53
C GLN A 547 -20.33 44.77 -9.53
N GLU A 548 -21.15 44.59 -10.55
CA GLU A 548 -22.49 45.13 -10.63
C GLU A 548 -23.42 44.57 -9.55
N ALA A 549 -23.42 43.25 -9.36
CA ALA A 549 -24.29 42.59 -8.39
C ALA A 549 -23.86 42.78 -6.92
N TYR A 550 -22.56 42.93 -6.66
CA TYR A 550 -22.00 42.99 -5.31
C TYR A 550 -20.95 44.08 -5.12
N PRO A 551 -21.26 45.37 -5.39
CA PRO A 551 -20.26 46.45 -5.38
C PRO A 551 -19.57 46.62 -3.99
N GLY A 552 -20.31 46.37 -2.90
CA GLY A 552 -19.75 46.44 -1.55
C GLY A 552 -18.77 45.32 -1.19
N LYS A 553 -18.73 44.23 -1.95
CA LYS A 553 -17.84 43.10 -1.73
C LYS A 553 -16.69 43.01 -2.75
N ALA A 554 -16.85 43.66 -3.92
CA ALA A 554 -15.93 43.52 -5.03
C ALA A 554 -14.47 43.79 -4.68
N GLY A 555 -14.16 44.89 -3.99
CA GLY A 555 -12.78 45.21 -3.61
C GLY A 555 -12.12 44.18 -2.66
N LYS A 556 -12.89 43.58 -1.77
CA LYS A 556 -12.39 42.50 -0.87
C LYS A 556 -12.16 41.22 -1.66
N ILE A 557 -13.14 40.81 -2.46
CA ILE A 557 -13.08 39.57 -3.25
C ILE A 557 -11.94 39.65 -4.27
N ARG A 558 -11.74 40.78 -4.96
CA ARG A 558 -10.62 40.96 -5.91
C ARG A 558 -9.27 40.68 -5.23
N LYS A 559 -9.01 41.26 -4.07
CA LYS A 559 -7.77 41.00 -3.32
C LYS A 559 -7.59 39.56 -2.95
N GLN A 560 -8.69 38.85 -2.67
CA GLN A 560 -8.64 37.41 -2.33
C GLN A 560 -8.35 36.58 -3.60
N LEU A 561 -8.94 36.94 -4.77
CA LEU A 561 -8.68 36.26 -6.03
C LEU A 561 -7.22 36.46 -6.49
N ASP A 562 -6.69 37.71 -6.41
CA ASP A 562 -5.30 38.00 -6.76
C ASP A 562 -4.31 37.21 -5.90
N ARG A 563 -4.56 37.20 -4.58
CA ARG A 563 -3.76 36.40 -3.64
C ARG A 563 -3.85 34.90 -3.95
N PHE A 564 -5.04 34.42 -4.27
CA PHE A 564 -5.26 33.00 -4.60
C PHE A 564 -4.52 32.62 -5.88
N ALA A 565 -4.56 33.45 -6.95
CA ALA A 565 -3.84 33.22 -8.18
C ALA A 565 -2.32 33.11 -7.93
N SER A 566 -1.75 34.06 -7.16
CA SER A 566 -0.33 33.99 -6.77
C SER A 566 0.02 32.70 -6.03
N LEU A 567 -0.80 32.29 -5.04
CA LEU A 567 -0.57 31.03 -4.31
C LEU A 567 -0.70 29.79 -5.19
N SER A 568 -1.56 29.83 -6.22
CA SER A 568 -1.71 28.74 -7.18
C SER A 568 -0.42 28.56 -8.01
N VAL A 569 0.15 29.65 -8.48
CA VAL A 569 1.41 29.65 -9.23
C VAL A 569 2.56 29.15 -8.34
N GLU A 570 2.70 29.71 -7.13
CA GLU A 570 3.74 29.26 -6.18
C GLU A 570 3.60 27.75 -5.86
N ARG A 571 2.37 27.24 -5.73
CA ARG A 571 2.12 25.82 -5.46
C ARG A 571 2.59 24.92 -6.60
N GLU A 572 2.32 25.31 -7.84
CA GLU A 572 2.78 24.54 -9.01
C GLU A 572 4.30 24.57 -9.14
N HIS A 573 4.94 25.72 -8.88
CA HIS A 573 6.41 25.80 -8.84
C HIS A 573 7.01 24.87 -7.76
N ILE A 574 6.50 24.90 -6.52
CA ILE A 574 6.98 24.01 -5.46
C ILE A 574 6.74 22.54 -5.81
N ARG A 575 5.63 22.22 -6.49
CA ARG A 575 5.38 20.86 -6.97
C ARG A 575 6.40 20.43 -8.02
N SER A 576 6.80 21.32 -8.92
CA SER A 576 7.89 21.09 -9.87
C SER A 576 9.22 20.87 -9.15
N GLU A 577 9.52 21.65 -8.11
CA GLU A 577 10.78 21.56 -7.38
C GLU A 577 10.91 20.26 -6.57
N ILE A 578 9.85 19.74 -5.95
CA ILE A 578 9.92 18.41 -5.29
C ILE A 578 10.16 17.30 -6.33
N THR A 579 9.53 17.37 -7.49
CA THR A 579 9.79 16.45 -8.60
C THR A 579 11.25 16.49 -9.04
N ARG A 580 11.85 17.67 -9.11
CA ARG A 580 13.28 17.86 -9.41
C ARG A 580 14.15 17.18 -8.34
N SER A 581 13.79 17.29 -7.07
CA SER A 581 14.52 16.59 -5.99
C SER A 581 14.37 15.06 -6.05
N VAL A 582 13.22 14.53 -6.51
CA VAL A 582 13.05 13.10 -6.80
C VAL A 582 14.02 12.64 -7.89
N SER A 583 14.28 13.46 -8.91
CA SER A 583 15.28 13.15 -9.94
C SER A 583 16.71 13.09 -9.37
N VAL A 584 17.05 13.92 -8.38
CA VAL A 584 18.35 13.82 -7.66
C VAL A 584 18.47 12.49 -6.92
N VAL A 585 17.39 12.07 -6.21
CA VAL A 585 17.37 10.78 -5.53
C VAL A 585 17.50 9.62 -6.53
N ARG A 586 16.81 9.70 -7.68
CA ARG A 586 16.94 8.72 -8.77
C ARG A 586 18.41 8.59 -9.23
N GLU A 587 19.08 9.70 -9.49
CA GLU A 587 20.47 9.69 -9.93
C GLU A 587 21.40 8.99 -8.92
N LEU A 588 21.15 9.18 -7.61
CA LEU A 588 21.88 8.48 -6.56
C LEU A 588 21.66 6.97 -6.64
N TYR A 589 20.41 6.52 -6.85
CA TYR A 589 20.12 5.09 -7.03
C TYR A 589 20.77 4.53 -8.31
N LEU A 590 20.73 5.22 -9.43
CA LEU A 590 21.39 4.79 -10.66
C LEU A 590 22.90 4.63 -10.44
N ARG A 591 23.55 5.63 -9.83
CA ARG A 591 24.97 5.57 -9.56
C ARG A 591 25.31 4.46 -8.57
N ALA A 592 24.46 4.23 -7.56
CA ALA A 592 24.61 3.10 -6.64
C ALA A 592 24.50 1.75 -7.39
N GLY A 593 23.53 1.61 -8.30
CA GLY A 593 23.39 0.42 -9.13
C GLY A 593 24.63 0.12 -9.99
N GLU A 594 25.26 1.17 -10.55
CA GLU A 594 26.53 1.05 -11.29
C GLU A 594 27.67 0.60 -10.39
N LEU A 595 27.88 1.26 -9.24
CA LEU A 595 29.01 0.99 -8.36
C LEU A 595 28.91 -0.36 -7.63
N THR A 596 27.69 -0.85 -7.35
CA THR A 596 27.46 -2.14 -6.72
C THR A 596 27.27 -3.29 -7.72
N GLY A 597 27.14 -2.99 -9.02
CA GLY A 597 26.84 -3.99 -10.05
C GLY A 597 25.40 -4.48 -10.07
N LEU A 598 24.50 -3.88 -9.30
CA LEU A 598 23.08 -4.25 -9.24
C LEU A 598 22.27 -3.76 -10.46
N GLY A 599 22.76 -2.73 -11.16
CA GLY A 599 21.99 -2.10 -12.23
C GLY A 599 20.62 -1.64 -11.73
N ASP A 600 19.56 -1.91 -12.50
CA ASP A 600 18.18 -1.52 -12.16
C ASP A 600 17.59 -2.25 -10.95
N ASP A 601 18.17 -3.35 -10.51
CA ASP A 601 17.73 -4.06 -9.31
C ASP A 601 17.89 -3.22 -8.03
N VAL A 602 18.73 -2.21 -8.06
CA VAL A 602 18.88 -1.24 -6.98
C VAL A 602 17.55 -0.60 -6.58
N PHE A 603 16.61 -0.43 -7.51
CA PHE A 603 15.27 0.10 -7.22
C PHE A 603 14.37 -0.87 -6.45
N LEU A 604 14.76 -2.13 -6.31
CA LEU A 604 14.10 -3.12 -5.47
C LEU A 604 14.56 -3.04 -4.00
N LEU A 605 15.53 -2.19 -3.69
CA LEU A 605 16.00 -1.94 -2.33
C LEU A 605 15.34 -0.68 -1.75
N MET A 606 15.01 -0.74 -0.46
CA MET A 606 14.68 0.46 0.32
C MET A 606 15.96 1.30 0.51
N TYR A 607 15.83 2.60 0.78
CA TYR A 607 17.01 3.43 1.00
C TYR A 607 17.84 2.98 2.21
N SER A 608 17.19 2.50 3.29
CA SER A 608 17.87 1.97 4.47
C SER A 608 18.69 0.71 4.17
N GLU A 609 18.18 -0.15 3.31
CA GLU A 609 18.88 -1.35 2.84
C GLU A 609 20.04 -0.98 1.91
N LEU A 610 19.87 0.05 1.10
CA LEU A 610 20.94 0.58 0.27
C LEU A 610 22.08 1.20 1.12
N GLU A 611 21.76 1.87 2.25
CA GLU A 611 22.75 2.33 3.22
C GLU A 611 23.52 1.15 3.83
N GLU A 612 22.83 0.05 4.20
CA GLU A 612 23.47 -1.17 4.70
C GLU A 612 24.43 -1.79 3.66
N VAL A 613 24.02 -1.85 2.39
CA VAL A 613 24.90 -2.31 1.29
C VAL A 613 26.15 -1.41 1.16
N PHE A 614 26.00 -0.10 1.32
CA PHE A 614 27.15 0.82 1.32
C PHE A 614 28.10 0.58 2.49
N GLU A 615 27.60 0.08 3.61
CA GLU A 615 28.39 -0.31 4.80
C GLU A 615 28.95 -1.74 4.71
N GLY A 616 28.63 -2.49 3.64
CA GLY A 616 29.13 -3.84 3.36
C GLY A 616 28.26 -4.95 3.93
N ASN A 617 27.01 -4.66 4.29
CA ASN A 617 26.02 -5.66 4.68
C ASN A 617 25.12 -5.98 3.46
N ASP A 618 25.32 -7.15 2.86
CA ASP A 618 24.64 -7.59 1.64
C ASP A 618 23.40 -8.47 1.90
N GLU A 619 22.94 -8.60 3.15
CA GLU A 619 21.80 -9.47 3.50
C GLU A 619 20.53 -9.14 2.68
N SER A 620 20.23 -7.87 2.47
CA SER A 620 19.06 -7.41 1.73
C SER A 620 19.08 -7.76 0.24
N LEU A 621 20.24 -8.08 -0.33
CA LEU A 621 20.37 -8.50 -1.74
C LEU A 621 19.70 -9.86 -2.00
N GLU A 622 19.59 -10.71 -0.98
CA GLU A 622 18.91 -12.01 -1.08
C GLU A 622 17.39 -11.85 -1.35
N TYR A 623 16.82 -10.69 -1.04
CA TYR A 623 15.39 -10.42 -1.25
C TYR A 623 15.05 -9.99 -2.68
N ILE A 624 16.03 -9.59 -3.49
CA ILE A 624 15.82 -9.05 -4.84
C ILE A 624 15.01 -9.99 -5.75
N PRO A 625 15.32 -11.31 -5.85
CA PRO A 625 14.54 -12.20 -6.70
C PRO A 625 13.07 -12.29 -6.32
N ALA A 626 12.77 -12.38 -5.01
CA ALA A 626 11.40 -12.44 -4.50
C ALA A 626 10.65 -11.12 -4.75
N ARG A 627 11.33 -9.98 -4.60
CA ARG A 627 10.76 -8.64 -4.87
C ARG A 627 10.47 -8.41 -6.35
N ARG A 628 11.31 -8.94 -7.24
CA ARG A 628 11.06 -8.89 -8.69
C ARG A 628 9.81 -9.70 -9.05
N GLU A 629 9.66 -10.88 -8.48
CA GLU A 629 8.46 -11.69 -8.69
C GLU A 629 7.21 -11.01 -8.10
N THR A 630 7.31 -10.41 -6.93
CA THR A 630 6.21 -9.64 -6.33
C THR A 630 5.80 -8.45 -7.22
N ASP A 631 6.76 -7.65 -7.70
CA ASP A 631 6.50 -6.52 -8.61
C ASP A 631 5.77 -7.01 -9.89
N ARG A 632 6.25 -8.12 -10.49
CA ARG A 632 5.59 -8.74 -11.66
C ARG A 632 4.14 -9.12 -11.36
N ARG A 633 3.89 -9.85 -10.27
CA ARG A 633 2.54 -10.30 -9.87
C ARG A 633 1.60 -9.14 -9.55
N LEU A 634 2.10 -8.09 -8.93
CA LEU A 634 1.28 -6.91 -8.62
C LEU A 634 0.88 -6.13 -9.88
N ARG A 635 1.76 -6.09 -10.91
CA ARG A 635 1.45 -5.44 -12.20
C ARG A 635 0.41 -6.18 -13.03
N GLU A 636 0.25 -7.48 -12.80
CA GLU A 636 -0.80 -8.30 -13.45
C GLU A 636 -2.18 -8.11 -12.82
N LEU A 637 -2.25 -7.50 -11.63
CA LEU A 637 -3.54 -7.21 -10.98
C LEU A 637 -4.26 -6.04 -11.67
N PRO A 638 -5.59 -6.09 -11.75
CA PRO A 638 -6.38 -4.93 -12.12
C PRO A 638 -6.18 -3.79 -11.12
N GLU A 639 -6.54 -2.57 -11.50
CA GLU A 639 -6.50 -1.43 -10.59
C GLU A 639 -7.33 -1.71 -9.33
N CYS A 640 -6.69 -1.54 -8.15
CA CYS A 640 -7.37 -1.74 -6.88
C CYS A 640 -8.41 -0.65 -6.63
N PRO A 641 -9.50 -0.95 -5.92
CA PRO A 641 -10.53 0.03 -5.62
C PRO A 641 -9.97 1.28 -4.94
N PRO A 642 -10.40 2.49 -5.35
CA PRO A 642 -9.95 3.74 -4.73
C PRO A 642 -10.39 3.87 -3.27
N VAL A 643 -11.41 3.14 -2.86
CA VAL A 643 -11.88 3.10 -1.46
C VAL A 643 -11.88 1.65 -0.98
N ILE A 644 -11.16 1.41 0.12
CA ILE A 644 -11.04 0.09 0.75
C ILE A 644 -11.46 0.23 2.21
N SER A 645 -12.45 -0.57 2.61
CA SER A 645 -12.97 -0.64 3.98
C SER A 645 -12.60 -1.99 4.59
N GLY A 646 -11.78 -1.95 5.64
CA GLY A 646 -11.26 -3.13 6.33
C GLY A 646 -10.14 -3.86 5.59
N PRO A 647 -9.79 -5.07 6.04
CA PRO A 647 -8.75 -5.89 5.44
C PRO A 647 -9.05 -6.25 3.99
N PHE A 648 -8.06 -6.08 3.12
CA PHE A 648 -8.19 -6.28 1.68
C PHE A 648 -7.15 -7.25 1.16
N ASN A 649 -7.59 -8.29 0.45
CA ASN A 649 -6.70 -9.19 -0.28
C ASN A 649 -6.87 -8.93 -1.80
N PRO A 650 -5.90 -8.27 -2.45
CA PRO A 650 -6.02 -7.87 -3.85
C PRO A 650 -6.08 -9.07 -4.80
N PHE A 651 -5.42 -10.18 -4.48
CA PHE A 651 -5.40 -11.38 -5.33
C PHE A 651 -6.75 -12.12 -5.29
N THR A 652 -7.37 -12.23 -4.11
CA THR A 652 -8.70 -12.84 -3.97
C THR A 652 -9.75 -11.95 -4.62
N TRP A 653 -9.69 -10.64 -4.38
CA TRP A 653 -10.57 -9.67 -5.01
C TRP A 653 -10.47 -9.70 -6.54
N ALA A 654 -9.27 -9.74 -7.10
CA ALA A 654 -9.06 -9.76 -8.55
C ALA A 654 -9.66 -11.00 -9.25
N ARG A 655 -9.76 -12.13 -8.54
CA ARG A 655 -10.36 -13.37 -9.05
C ARG A 655 -11.87 -13.40 -8.97
N SER A 656 -12.50 -12.53 -8.17
CA SER A 656 -13.96 -12.49 -8.04
C SER A 656 -14.59 -11.98 -9.33
N PRO A 657 -15.53 -12.71 -9.94
CA PRO A 657 -16.24 -12.27 -11.14
C PRO A 657 -17.12 -11.03 -10.88
N ASP A 658 -17.62 -10.91 -9.65
CA ASP A 658 -18.52 -9.83 -9.21
C ASP A 658 -17.78 -8.72 -8.46
N ARG A 659 -16.44 -8.59 -8.67
CA ARG A 659 -15.66 -7.56 -8.00
C ARG A 659 -16.10 -6.16 -8.41
N ARG A 660 -16.22 -5.29 -7.43
CA ARG A 660 -16.40 -3.85 -7.67
C ARG A 660 -15.03 -3.17 -7.82
N THR A 661 -14.97 -2.21 -8.73
CA THR A 661 -13.76 -1.41 -9.01
C THR A 661 -13.74 -0.07 -8.28
N ASP A 662 -14.87 0.38 -7.71
CA ASP A 662 -15.04 1.67 -7.03
C ASP A 662 -14.85 1.59 -5.52
N VAL A 663 -15.36 0.53 -4.88
CA VAL A 663 -15.28 0.33 -3.43
C VAL A 663 -15.16 -1.14 -3.07
N TYR A 664 -14.35 -1.42 -2.08
CA TYR A 664 -14.30 -2.71 -1.41
C TYR A 664 -14.71 -2.55 0.05
N ASP A 665 -15.60 -3.41 0.53
CA ASP A 665 -16.03 -3.45 1.94
C ASP A 665 -15.97 -4.90 2.44
N SER A 666 -15.03 -5.17 3.35
CA SER A 666 -14.81 -6.50 3.92
C SER A 666 -15.99 -7.02 4.75
N SER A 667 -16.91 -6.15 5.19
CA SER A 667 -18.09 -6.49 5.98
C SER A 667 -19.33 -6.82 5.15
N ARG A 668 -19.33 -6.50 3.86
CA ARG A 668 -20.46 -6.67 2.94
C ARG A 668 -20.05 -7.51 1.74
N GLN A 669 -20.59 -8.71 1.62
CA GLN A 669 -20.28 -9.64 0.52
C GLN A 669 -20.94 -9.23 -0.81
N THR A 670 -22.03 -8.47 -0.78
CA THR A 670 -22.72 -7.94 -1.97
C THR A 670 -23.17 -6.51 -1.65
N ILE A 671 -22.69 -5.56 -2.42
CA ILE A 671 -23.25 -4.21 -2.46
C ILE A 671 -24.14 -4.20 -3.72
N GLU A 672 -25.45 -4.09 -3.52
CA GLU A 672 -26.40 -4.00 -4.65
C GLU A 672 -26.01 -2.80 -5.53
N ASP A 673 -25.80 -3.06 -6.82
CA ASP A 673 -25.68 -1.97 -7.80
C ASP A 673 -27.05 -1.32 -7.92
N GLU A 674 -27.14 -0.03 -7.61
CA GLU A 674 -28.26 0.75 -8.08
C GLU A 674 -28.21 0.76 -9.61
N GLU A 675 -29.09 0.05 -10.29
CA GLU A 675 -29.40 0.22 -11.72
C GLU A 675 -29.96 1.63 -11.91
N SER A 676 -29.13 2.62 -11.90
CA SER A 676 -29.49 4.02 -12.07
C SER A 676 -28.83 4.52 -13.35
N SER A 677 -29.62 5.12 -14.25
CA SER A 677 -29.08 5.85 -15.42
C SER A 677 -28.20 7.05 -15.03
N THR A 678 -27.97 7.22 -13.75
CA THR A 678 -27.22 8.34 -13.17
C THR A 678 -25.97 7.86 -12.43
N ILE A 679 -24.82 8.44 -12.77
CA ILE A 679 -23.55 8.26 -12.08
C ILE A 679 -23.29 9.53 -11.25
N ARG A 680 -22.87 9.34 -10.00
CA ARG A 680 -22.60 10.45 -9.08
C ARG A 680 -21.13 10.52 -8.73
N GLY A 681 -20.57 11.71 -8.79
CA GLY A 681 -19.20 12.01 -8.38
C GLY A 681 -19.12 13.32 -7.62
N ASN A 682 -17.91 13.88 -7.55
CA ASN A 682 -17.66 15.21 -6.99
C ASN A 682 -17.68 16.26 -8.09
N PRO A 683 -18.26 17.45 -7.82
CA PRO A 683 -18.17 18.59 -8.71
C PRO A 683 -16.71 19.04 -8.95
N GLY A 684 -16.13 18.71 -10.09
CA GLY A 684 -14.74 19.06 -10.44
C GLY A 684 -14.61 20.47 -11.02
N SER A 685 -15.27 20.72 -12.13
CA SER A 685 -15.36 22.01 -12.81
C SER A 685 -16.81 22.24 -13.25
N GLY A 686 -17.32 23.46 -13.06
CA GLY A 686 -18.72 23.84 -13.31
C GLY A 686 -19.10 23.82 -14.78
N GLY A 687 -20.41 23.83 -15.04
CA GLY A 687 -21.00 23.81 -16.36
C GLY A 687 -21.66 22.46 -16.70
N VAL A 688 -22.45 22.48 -17.78
CA VAL A 688 -23.19 21.30 -18.27
C VAL A 688 -22.85 21.07 -19.74
N PHE A 689 -22.57 19.83 -20.11
CA PHE A 689 -22.30 19.43 -21.48
C PHE A 689 -22.97 18.09 -21.81
N GLU A 690 -23.61 18.04 -22.98
CA GLU A 690 -24.16 16.81 -23.55
C GLU A 690 -23.32 16.38 -24.74
N GLY A 691 -22.91 15.10 -24.76
CA GLY A 691 -22.04 14.61 -25.83
C GLY A 691 -21.82 13.11 -25.80
N THR A 692 -20.91 12.67 -26.68
CA THR A 692 -20.52 11.27 -26.84
C THR A 692 -19.34 10.94 -25.97
N VAL A 693 -19.39 9.81 -25.28
CA VAL A 693 -18.33 9.27 -24.40
C VAL A 693 -17.21 8.65 -25.23
N ARG A 694 -15.98 8.93 -24.82
CA ARG A 694 -14.78 8.18 -25.17
C ARG A 694 -14.13 7.66 -23.90
N VAL A 695 -14.16 6.35 -23.68
CA VAL A 695 -13.44 5.70 -22.59
C VAL A 695 -12.00 5.49 -23.02
N ILE A 696 -11.05 6.02 -22.23
CA ILE A 696 -9.60 5.89 -22.42
C ILE A 696 -9.03 5.29 -21.13
N ASN A 697 -8.40 4.12 -21.23
CA ASN A 697 -7.88 3.40 -20.05
C ASN A 697 -6.40 3.70 -19.79
N SER A 698 -5.66 4.07 -20.83
CA SER A 698 -4.24 4.43 -20.72
C SER A 698 -3.89 5.61 -21.64
N LEU A 699 -2.77 6.27 -21.36
CA LEU A 699 -2.28 7.36 -22.22
C LEU A 699 -1.96 6.90 -23.66
N ASP A 700 -1.58 5.63 -23.85
CA ASP A 700 -1.32 5.06 -25.17
C ASP A 700 -2.55 5.10 -26.09
N GLU A 701 -3.75 5.05 -25.48
CA GLU A 701 -5.03 5.18 -26.17
C GLU A 701 -5.44 6.63 -26.41
N GLY A 702 -4.66 7.60 -25.95
CA GLY A 702 -4.98 9.03 -26.03
C GLY A 702 -5.29 9.53 -27.45
N HIS A 703 -4.64 8.92 -28.45
CA HIS A 703 -4.86 9.19 -29.86
C HIS A 703 -6.28 8.86 -30.37
N LEU A 704 -7.06 8.07 -29.60
CA LEU A 704 -8.45 7.71 -29.93
C LEU A 704 -9.45 8.80 -29.56
N LEU A 705 -9.08 9.77 -28.68
CA LEU A 705 -9.95 10.85 -28.27
C LEU A 705 -10.13 11.84 -29.42
N GLN A 706 -11.38 12.08 -29.84
CA GLN A 706 -11.71 13.07 -30.87
C GLN A 706 -12.15 14.38 -30.24
N LYS A 707 -11.88 15.47 -30.94
CA LYS A 707 -12.26 16.81 -30.48
C LYS A 707 -13.78 16.91 -30.26
N GLY A 708 -14.16 17.32 -29.05
CA GLY A 708 -15.57 17.50 -28.69
C GLY A 708 -16.22 16.29 -28.03
N GLU A 709 -15.49 15.18 -27.85
CA GLU A 709 -15.96 14.02 -27.08
C GLU A 709 -15.79 14.25 -25.56
N ILE A 710 -16.48 13.46 -24.77
CA ILE A 710 -16.40 13.43 -23.32
C ILE A 710 -15.34 12.38 -22.94
N LEU A 711 -14.25 12.83 -22.36
CA LEU A 711 -13.19 11.95 -21.85
C LEU A 711 -13.67 11.25 -20.57
N VAL A 712 -13.71 9.92 -20.60
CA VAL A 712 -13.99 9.07 -19.41
C VAL A 712 -12.78 8.21 -19.14
N THR A 713 -12.21 8.30 -17.93
CA THR A 713 -11.02 7.55 -17.53
C THR A 713 -11.01 7.23 -16.03
N SER A 714 -10.14 6.31 -15.60
CA SER A 714 -10.06 5.98 -14.17
C SER A 714 -9.47 7.12 -13.35
N THR A 715 -8.36 7.71 -13.80
CA THR A 715 -7.69 8.85 -13.16
C THR A 715 -6.87 9.63 -14.18
N THR A 716 -6.45 10.85 -13.84
CA THR A 716 -5.54 11.63 -14.66
C THR A 716 -4.35 12.15 -13.87
N ASN A 717 -3.22 12.27 -14.55
CA ASN A 717 -2.02 12.92 -14.04
C ASN A 717 -1.49 13.94 -15.08
N ILE A 718 -0.31 14.51 -14.87
CA ILE A 718 0.24 15.54 -15.73
C ILE A 718 0.41 15.09 -17.19
N GLY A 719 0.63 13.81 -17.45
CA GLY A 719 0.73 13.25 -18.81
C GLY A 719 -0.58 13.29 -19.60
N TRP A 720 -1.73 13.37 -18.93
CA TRP A 720 -3.05 13.48 -19.56
C TRP A 720 -3.37 14.90 -20.01
N THR A 721 -2.59 15.89 -19.54
CA THR A 721 -2.85 17.31 -19.84
C THR A 721 -3.04 17.61 -21.34
N PRO A 722 -2.28 16.99 -22.28
CA PRO A 722 -2.48 17.22 -23.73
C PRO A 722 -3.85 16.79 -24.26
N LEU A 723 -4.57 15.90 -23.59
CA LEU A 723 -5.89 15.44 -24.03
C LEU A 723 -7.03 16.39 -23.64
N PHE A 724 -6.86 17.20 -22.60
CA PHE A 724 -7.92 18.09 -22.11
C PHE A 724 -8.43 19.12 -23.11
N PRO A 725 -7.58 19.74 -23.94
CA PRO A 725 -8.08 20.68 -24.97
C PRO A 725 -8.93 20.03 -26.06
N LEU A 726 -8.85 18.70 -26.22
CA LEU A 726 -9.68 17.93 -27.16
C LEU A 726 -11.02 17.56 -26.52
N ALA A 727 -11.06 17.36 -25.22
CA ALA A 727 -12.26 16.98 -24.49
C ALA A 727 -13.24 18.16 -24.35
N ALA A 728 -14.54 17.89 -24.48
CA ALA A 728 -15.59 18.86 -24.20
C ALA A 728 -16.06 18.78 -22.73
N ALA A 729 -15.87 17.63 -22.09
CA ALA A 729 -16.06 17.42 -20.65
C ALA A 729 -15.18 16.26 -20.18
N VAL A 730 -14.96 16.15 -18.86
CA VAL A 730 -14.13 15.10 -18.27
C VAL A 730 -14.89 14.39 -17.15
N VAL A 731 -14.81 13.05 -17.15
CA VAL A 731 -15.36 12.19 -16.09
C VAL A 731 -14.27 11.26 -15.62
N THR A 732 -14.02 11.19 -14.28
CA THR A 732 -13.03 10.27 -13.74
C THR A 732 -13.61 9.42 -12.60
N ASP A 733 -13.17 8.17 -12.52
CA ASP A 733 -13.54 7.28 -11.41
C ASP A 733 -12.89 7.73 -10.09
N ILE A 734 -11.62 8.09 -10.15
CA ILE A 734 -10.83 8.58 -9.01
C ILE A 734 -10.63 10.08 -9.17
N GLY A 735 -10.83 10.83 -8.10
CA GLY A 735 -10.54 12.25 -8.09
C GLY A 735 -11.27 13.01 -7.00
N MET A 736 -10.66 14.10 -6.56
CA MET A 736 -11.17 15.04 -5.59
C MET A 736 -11.38 16.42 -6.24
N PRO A 737 -12.12 17.33 -5.61
CA PRO A 737 -12.31 18.69 -6.16
C PRO A 737 -11.01 19.47 -6.45
N LEU A 738 -9.89 19.06 -5.85
CA LEU A 738 -8.55 19.60 -6.05
C LEU A 738 -7.62 18.63 -6.80
N ALA A 739 -8.16 17.58 -7.42
CA ALA A 739 -7.42 16.62 -8.25
C ALA A 739 -6.96 17.26 -9.56
N HIS A 740 -5.98 16.62 -10.20
CA HIS A 740 -5.44 17.09 -11.49
C HIS A 740 -6.55 17.32 -12.54
N ALA A 741 -7.46 16.33 -12.73
CA ALA A 741 -8.59 16.47 -13.66
C ALA A 741 -9.43 17.72 -13.41
N ALA A 742 -9.80 17.94 -12.13
CA ALA A 742 -10.64 19.07 -11.74
C ALA A 742 -9.93 20.42 -11.92
N ILE A 743 -8.62 20.48 -11.64
CA ILE A 743 -7.82 21.71 -11.80
C ILE A 743 -7.69 22.05 -13.28
N VAL A 744 -7.20 21.12 -14.11
CA VAL A 744 -6.97 21.37 -15.54
C VAL A 744 -8.29 21.68 -16.26
N ALA A 745 -9.37 20.92 -15.96
CA ALA A 745 -10.69 21.18 -16.55
C ALA A 745 -11.18 22.61 -16.21
N ARG A 746 -10.98 23.07 -14.97
CA ARG A 746 -11.34 24.44 -14.55
C ARG A 746 -10.52 25.50 -15.26
N GLU A 747 -9.21 25.29 -15.42
CA GLU A 747 -8.32 26.22 -16.10
C GLU A 747 -8.61 26.34 -17.61
N ILE A 748 -9.03 25.22 -18.24
CA ILE A 748 -9.43 25.20 -19.66
C ILE A 748 -10.90 25.65 -19.84
N GLY A 749 -11.70 25.56 -18.79
CA GLY A 749 -13.12 25.99 -18.77
C GLY A 749 -14.09 24.97 -19.37
N ILE A 750 -13.85 23.68 -19.11
CA ILE A 750 -14.75 22.57 -19.48
C ILE A 750 -15.37 21.93 -18.25
N PRO A 751 -16.62 21.38 -18.34
CA PRO A 751 -17.25 20.68 -17.23
C PRO A 751 -16.47 19.43 -16.81
N ALA A 752 -16.41 19.17 -15.49
CA ALA A 752 -15.81 17.93 -14.99
C ALA A 752 -16.55 17.36 -13.81
N VAL A 753 -16.74 16.03 -13.82
CA VAL A 753 -17.23 15.24 -12.69
C VAL A 753 -16.13 14.24 -12.33
N VAL A 754 -15.63 14.31 -11.09
CA VAL A 754 -14.49 13.51 -10.66
C VAL A 754 -14.88 12.62 -9.48
N GLY A 755 -14.17 11.49 -9.29
CA GLY A 755 -14.48 10.58 -8.18
C GLY A 755 -15.84 9.88 -8.34
N CYS A 756 -16.17 9.47 -9.55
CA CYS A 756 -17.41 8.76 -9.87
C CYS A 756 -17.40 7.29 -9.42
N GLY A 757 -16.23 6.75 -9.12
CA GLY A 757 -16.03 5.40 -8.62
C GLY A 757 -16.09 4.31 -9.67
N ASN A 758 -17.06 4.35 -10.58
CA ASN A 758 -17.31 3.27 -11.56
C ASN A 758 -17.77 3.76 -12.94
N ALA A 759 -17.47 5.00 -13.30
CA ALA A 759 -17.89 5.56 -14.59
C ALA A 759 -17.29 4.77 -15.76
N THR A 760 -16.02 4.37 -15.70
CA THR A 760 -15.36 3.57 -16.74
C THR A 760 -15.99 2.17 -16.90
N ALA A 761 -16.54 1.60 -15.85
CA ALA A 761 -17.22 0.30 -15.89
C ALA A 761 -18.65 0.41 -16.45
N ARG A 762 -19.32 1.54 -16.20
CA ARG A 762 -20.73 1.76 -16.56
C ARG A 762 -20.93 2.44 -17.90
N LEU A 763 -19.99 3.26 -18.34
CA LEU A 763 -20.05 3.96 -19.62
C LEU A 763 -19.19 3.26 -20.67
N LYS A 764 -19.66 3.25 -21.88
CA LYS A 764 -18.96 2.70 -23.05
C LYS A 764 -18.67 3.78 -24.07
N THR A 765 -17.58 3.61 -24.80
CA THR A 765 -17.30 4.48 -25.96
C THR A 765 -18.49 4.45 -26.91
N GLY A 766 -19.00 5.65 -27.24
CA GLY A 766 -20.16 5.84 -28.08
C GLY A 766 -21.45 6.17 -27.32
N ASP A 767 -21.51 5.95 -25.98
CA ASP A 767 -22.67 6.33 -25.19
C ASP A 767 -22.92 7.84 -25.26
N ARG A 768 -24.19 8.25 -25.20
CA ARG A 768 -24.57 9.65 -25.08
C ARG A 768 -24.88 9.97 -23.61
N VAL A 769 -24.24 11.01 -23.08
CA VAL A 769 -24.44 11.40 -21.68
C VAL A 769 -24.54 12.91 -21.52
N VAL A 770 -25.14 13.33 -20.40
CA VAL A 770 -25.06 14.72 -19.91
C VAL A 770 -24.14 14.74 -18.71
N VAL A 771 -23.07 15.51 -18.79
CA VAL A 771 -22.12 15.80 -17.69
C VAL A 771 -22.53 17.11 -17.04
N ASP A 772 -22.97 17.06 -15.78
CA ASP A 772 -23.32 18.22 -14.95
C ASP A 772 -22.23 18.43 -13.89
N GLY A 773 -21.25 19.27 -14.22
CA GLY A 773 -20.13 19.59 -13.36
C GLY A 773 -20.51 20.43 -12.14
N ASP A 774 -21.67 21.10 -12.13
CA ASP A 774 -22.16 21.87 -10.97
C ASP A 774 -22.69 20.96 -9.86
N GLN A 775 -23.42 19.91 -10.27
CA GLN A 775 -24.04 18.95 -9.36
C GLN A 775 -23.15 17.71 -9.10
N GLY A 776 -22.11 17.51 -9.91
CA GLY A 776 -21.29 16.30 -9.88
C GLY A 776 -22.06 15.04 -10.33
N VAL A 777 -22.77 15.15 -11.45
CA VAL A 777 -23.66 14.11 -11.95
C VAL A 777 -23.42 13.85 -13.43
N VAL A 778 -23.35 12.57 -13.80
CA VAL A 778 -23.37 12.13 -15.20
C VAL A 778 -24.63 11.31 -15.44
N ARG A 779 -25.43 11.67 -16.44
CA ARG A 779 -26.67 10.99 -16.79
C ARG A 779 -26.53 10.33 -18.13
N LEU A 780 -26.75 9.00 -18.19
CA LEU A 780 -26.84 8.27 -19.44
C LEU A 780 -28.17 8.64 -20.13
N LEU A 781 -28.07 9.01 -21.37
CA LEU A 781 -29.25 9.23 -22.22
C LEU A 781 -29.60 7.92 -22.91
N ASP A 782 -30.87 7.49 -22.80
CA ASP A 782 -31.31 6.31 -23.52
C ASP A 782 -31.04 6.50 -25.02
N ALA A 783 -30.49 5.48 -25.67
CA ALA A 783 -30.41 5.47 -27.12
C ALA A 783 -31.86 5.66 -27.66
N GLU A 784 -32.10 6.72 -28.39
CA GLU A 784 -33.38 6.88 -29.09
C GLU A 784 -33.66 5.59 -29.89
N ALA A 785 -34.77 4.89 -29.54
CA ALA A 785 -35.19 3.63 -30.12
C ALA A 785 -35.60 3.77 -31.61
#